data_8e969e42e993c510a7b2e7acee177cb7
#
_entry.id   8e969e42e993c510a7b2e7acee177cb7
#
_cell.length_a   1.000
_cell.length_b   1.000
_cell.length_c   1.000
_cell.angle_alpha   90.00
_cell.angle_beta   90.00
_cell.angle_gamma   90.00
#
_symmetry.space_group_name_H-M   'P 1'
#
loop_
_entity.id
_entity.type
_entity.pdbx_description
1 polymer ?
#
loop_
_entity_poly.entity_id
_entity_poly.type
_entity_poly.pdbx_seq_one_letter_code
_entity_poly.pdbx_strand_id
1 'polypeptide(L)'
;MPVVGISRSARGYCITFVLETMKTYSSEDGLTEEALVTKLRTCRYHHLFLHSSLRDNASGTSRWGEFGAGGLLWGECTARQFEWFGGDPVTELLYKVKELYGLDNEVTFRNVTVPSENRPRSLSLGTATQIGAIPTEGIPCLLKVLLPPHCTGLPALYIRDLLLNPPSHETASAIQATCKLMSSIKCSIPEFTCVSSAKLVKLLELREANHIEFCRIKNVVDEILHMHRSIDLREILKLLMDPAWVATGLKIDFETLVNECEWLSDRIGQMIFLDGESDQKISSYAGIPGEFFEDMESSWKGRVKKIHIEEEVAEVERAAEALSSVITEDFLPIVSRIKATSAPLGGPKGEILYAREHEAVWFKGKRFAPAIWAGTPGEEQIKQLKPALDSKGRKVGEEWFTTMKVEDALTRYHDAGAKAKARVLELLRGLSTELQTKINVLVFASMLLVIAKALFAHVSEGRRRKWVFPTLTGFSSSKSGESCDETKGMKIIGLTPYWFDVSEGSAVLNTVDMQSLFLLTGPNGGGKSSLLRSICAAALLGICGFMVPAESAFIPQFDSIMLHMKSYDSPADGKSSFQVEMSEMRSIVNGATSRSLVLIDEICRGTETAKGTCIAGSIVETLDEIGCLGIISTHLHGIFSLPLSTKNTVHKAMSTEYIDGQTIPTWKLVDGICRESLAFETAKVEGLAEAIIQRAEELYSSVYTKEASSGLFNAQLTQFGSKGAQTRSLSHKPKPTNKMEVFKDVETVVTLICQKKLMELYKLKNTSDVPVFNCVAIAAREQPPPSTIGASCVYVMFRPDKKLYIGETDDLDGRIRSHRLKDGMQNASFLYFKVPGKSIARQLETLLINQLLSQGFPIANLADGKHQNFGTSNLSFDGITVA
;
A
#
# COMPACT_ATOMS: atom_id res chain seq x y z
N MET A 1 7.81 -8.43 -11.97
CA MET A 1 6.43 -8.44 -12.49
C MET A 1 6.24 -9.75 -13.24
N PRO A 2 5.08 -10.41 -13.18
CA PRO A 2 4.85 -11.67 -13.90
C PRO A 2 4.78 -11.46 -15.42
N VAL A 3 5.05 -12.51 -16.16
CA VAL A 3 4.64 -12.66 -17.55
C VAL A 3 3.28 -13.34 -17.56
N VAL A 4 2.38 -12.89 -18.39
CA VAL A 4 1.00 -13.38 -18.47
C VAL A 4 0.76 -14.07 -19.80
N GLY A 5 0.18 -15.26 -19.76
CA GLY A 5 -0.35 -15.97 -20.91
C GLY A 5 -1.86 -16.13 -20.82
N ILE A 6 -2.57 -15.88 -21.90
CA ILE A 6 -4.02 -16.06 -22.00
C ILE A 6 -4.32 -17.11 -23.06
N SER A 7 -5.17 -18.07 -22.70
CA SER A 7 -5.66 -19.12 -23.59
C SER A 7 -7.16 -19.34 -23.39
N ARG A 8 -7.78 -20.14 -24.22
CA ARG A 8 -9.18 -20.54 -24.09
C ARG A 8 -9.30 -22.05 -24.03
N SER A 9 -9.95 -22.55 -22.99
CA SER A 9 -10.31 -23.98 -22.81
C SER A 9 -11.78 -24.21 -23.10
N ALA A 10 -12.20 -25.48 -22.98
CA ALA A 10 -13.62 -25.84 -23.04
C ALA A 10 -14.45 -25.24 -21.88
N ARG A 11 -13.81 -24.89 -20.78
CA ARG A 11 -14.44 -24.31 -19.58
C ARG A 11 -14.57 -22.78 -19.60
N GLY A 12 -13.86 -22.10 -20.51
CA GLY A 12 -13.80 -20.65 -20.59
C GLY A 12 -12.40 -20.15 -20.88
N TYR A 13 -12.08 -18.96 -20.37
CA TYR A 13 -10.73 -18.40 -20.50
C TYR A 13 -9.82 -18.93 -19.41
N CYS A 14 -8.55 -19.11 -19.76
CA CYS A 14 -7.48 -19.49 -18.84
C CYS A 14 -6.42 -18.39 -18.81
N ILE A 15 -5.98 -18.00 -17.62
CA ILE A 15 -4.86 -17.09 -17.41
C ILE A 15 -3.73 -17.81 -16.69
N THR A 16 -2.51 -17.66 -17.19
CA THR A 16 -1.32 -18.23 -16.58
C THR A 16 -0.36 -17.11 -16.23
N PHE A 17 0.05 -17.04 -14.98
CA PHE A 17 1.06 -16.10 -14.49
C PHE A 17 2.38 -16.84 -14.30
N VAL A 18 3.45 -16.33 -14.88
CA VAL A 18 4.79 -16.89 -14.73
C VAL A 18 5.68 -15.86 -14.03
N LEU A 19 6.25 -16.24 -12.90
CA LEU A 19 7.23 -15.46 -12.15
C LEU A 19 8.64 -16.01 -12.43
N GLU A 20 9.35 -15.35 -13.34
CA GLU A 20 10.70 -15.74 -13.74
C GLU A 20 11.64 -15.77 -12.54
N THR A 21 11.62 -14.72 -11.69
CA THR A 21 12.48 -14.60 -10.51
C THR A 21 12.30 -15.72 -9.49
N MET A 22 11.11 -16.27 -9.35
CA MET A 22 10.80 -17.36 -8.41
C MET A 22 10.80 -18.75 -9.09
N LYS A 23 10.96 -18.80 -10.40
CA LYS A 23 10.84 -20.04 -11.20
C LYS A 23 9.53 -20.77 -10.88
N THR A 24 8.42 -20.01 -10.81
CA THR A 24 7.07 -20.53 -10.51
C THR A 24 6.06 -20.07 -11.54
N TYR A 25 5.02 -20.86 -11.72
CA TYR A 25 3.83 -20.46 -12.48
C TYR A 25 2.54 -20.91 -11.79
N SER A 26 1.48 -20.17 -12.05
CA SER A 26 0.12 -20.53 -11.63
C SER A 26 -0.86 -20.32 -12.76
N SER A 27 -1.80 -21.24 -12.91
CA SER A 27 -2.84 -21.17 -13.94
C SER A 27 -4.22 -21.18 -13.31
N GLU A 28 -5.13 -20.38 -13.85
CA GLU A 28 -6.54 -20.35 -13.46
C GLU A 28 -7.39 -20.49 -14.70
N ASP A 29 -8.26 -21.49 -14.72
CA ASP A 29 -9.13 -21.84 -15.85
C ASP A 29 -10.61 -21.56 -15.54
N GLY A 30 -11.45 -21.56 -16.54
CA GLY A 30 -12.89 -21.39 -16.40
C GLY A 30 -13.34 -19.95 -16.10
N LEU A 31 -12.51 -18.96 -16.44
CA LEU A 31 -12.84 -17.57 -16.24
C LEU A 31 -13.82 -17.05 -17.29
N THR A 32 -14.70 -16.14 -16.88
CA THR A 32 -15.47 -15.30 -17.80
C THR A 32 -14.58 -14.22 -18.40
N GLU A 33 -15.01 -13.61 -19.49
CA GLU A 33 -14.30 -12.51 -20.14
C GLU A 33 -14.11 -11.33 -19.18
N GLU A 34 -15.15 -10.95 -18.43
CA GLU A 34 -15.12 -9.86 -17.47
C GLU A 34 -14.17 -10.14 -16.31
N ALA A 35 -14.16 -11.35 -15.77
CA ALA A 35 -13.24 -11.74 -14.69
C ALA A 35 -11.78 -11.69 -15.17
N LEU A 36 -11.52 -12.17 -16.39
CA LEU A 36 -10.20 -12.11 -17.00
C LEU A 36 -9.73 -10.67 -17.23
N VAL A 37 -10.58 -9.79 -17.77
CA VAL A 37 -10.27 -8.37 -17.97
C VAL A 37 -10.00 -7.68 -16.63
N THR A 38 -10.78 -7.98 -15.60
CA THR A 38 -10.57 -7.45 -14.25
C THR A 38 -9.18 -7.86 -13.72
N LYS A 39 -8.81 -9.14 -13.87
CA LYS A 39 -7.48 -9.64 -13.48
C LYS A 39 -6.36 -8.94 -14.25
N LEU A 40 -6.49 -8.74 -15.55
CA LEU A 40 -5.50 -8.03 -16.36
C LEU A 40 -5.33 -6.57 -15.94
N ARG A 41 -6.40 -5.87 -15.60
CA ARG A 41 -6.37 -4.48 -15.14
C ARG A 41 -5.80 -4.33 -13.74
N THR A 42 -6.01 -5.30 -12.87
CA THR A 42 -5.53 -5.26 -11.49
C THR A 42 -4.11 -5.82 -11.32
N CYS A 43 -3.65 -6.66 -12.25
CA CYS A 43 -2.30 -7.21 -12.25
C CYS A 43 -1.34 -6.30 -13.01
N ARG A 44 -0.19 -6.00 -12.39
CA ARG A 44 0.94 -5.39 -13.11
C ARG A 44 1.79 -6.50 -13.72
N TYR A 45 1.83 -6.61 -15.02
CA TYR A 45 2.63 -7.61 -15.74
C TYR A 45 3.69 -6.96 -16.64
N HIS A 46 4.73 -7.73 -16.94
CA HIS A 46 5.85 -7.28 -17.77
C HIS A 46 5.56 -7.52 -19.25
N HIS A 47 5.03 -8.68 -19.60
CA HIS A 47 4.76 -9.10 -20.96
C HIS A 47 3.46 -9.90 -21.06
N LEU A 48 2.76 -9.79 -22.19
CA LEU A 48 1.50 -10.47 -22.45
C LEU A 48 1.65 -11.38 -23.66
N PHE A 49 1.29 -12.65 -23.50
CA PHE A 49 1.21 -13.64 -24.56
C PHE A 49 -0.23 -14.10 -24.78
N LEU A 50 -0.66 -14.14 -26.04
CA LEU A 50 -1.98 -14.60 -26.44
C LEU A 50 -1.88 -15.92 -27.21
N HIS A 51 -2.59 -16.94 -26.72
CA HIS A 51 -2.56 -18.27 -27.33
C HIS A 51 -3.49 -18.33 -28.56
N SER A 52 -3.11 -19.11 -29.55
CA SER A 52 -3.88 -19.30 -30.81
C SER A 52 -5.30 -19.82 -30.55
N SER A 53 -5.59 -20.52 -29.45
CA SER A 53 -6.94 -20.98 -29.05
C SER A 53 -7.96 -19.83 -28.87
N LEU A 54 -7.50 -18.59 -28.75
CA LEU A 54 -8.37 -17.42 -28.73
C LEU A 54 -8.91 -17.07 -30.13
N ARG A 55 -8.14 -17.37 -31.19
CA ARG A 55 -8.53 -17.09 -32.58
C ARG A 55 -9.22 -18.28 -33.23
N ASP A 56 -8.74 -19.49 -32.97
CA ASP A 56 -9.15 -20.71 -33.65
C ASP A 56 -9.52 -21.79 -32.62
N ASN A 57 -10.56 -22.53 -32.96
CA ASN A 57 -10.99 -23.65 -32.17
C ASN A 57 -10.14 -24.92 -32.53
N ALA A 58 -10.19 -25.96 -31.73
CA ALA A 58 -9.43 -27.19 -31.97
C ALA A 58 -9.72 -27.89 -33.32
N SER A 59 -10.86 -27.62 -33.93
CA SER A 59 -11.24 -28.05 -35.27
C SER A 59 -10.75 -27.13 -36.38
N GLY A 60 -9.98 -26.06 -36.09
CA GLY A 60 -9.52 -25.08 -37.05
C GLY A 60 -10.57 -24.05 -37.50
N THR A 61 -11.76 -24.06 -36.87
CA THR A 61 -12.79 -23.04 -37.13
C THR A 61 -12.45 -21.75 -36.43
N SER A 62 -12.53 -20.61 -37.14
CA SER A 62 -12.21 -19.30 -36.57
C SER A 62 -13.18 -18.88 -35.47
N ARG A 63 -12.63 -18.43 -34.34
CA ARG A 63 -13.36 -17.80 -33.23
C ARG A 63 -13.22 -16.28 -33.25
N TRP A 64 -12.69 -15.72 -34.31
CA TRP A 64 -12.41 -14.29 -34.38
C TRP A 64 -13.63 -13.39 -34.16
N GLY A 65 -14.83 -13.83 -34.57
CA GLY A 65 -16.09 -13.15 -34.32
C GLY A 65 -16.45 -13.02 -32.81
N GLU A 66 -16.03 -13.99 -32.01
CA GLU A 66 -16.27 -13.99 -30.56
C GLU A 66 -15.21 -13.15 -29.81
N PHE A 67 -13.96 -13.22 -30.23
CA PHE A 67 -12.84 -12.60 -29.52
C PHE A 67 -12.50 -11.20 -30.08
N GLY A 68 -12.47 -10.98 -31.41
CA GLY A 68 -11.94 -9.80 -32.07
C GLY A 68 -12.93 -8.66 -32.28
N ALA A 69 -14.19 -8.96 -32.57
CA ALA A 69 -15.17 -7.94 -32.97
C ALA A 69 -15.87 -7.29 -31.77
N GLY A 70 -15.22 -6.30 -31.17
CA GLY A 70 -15.81 -5.50 -30.09
C GLY A 70 -15.85 -6.18 -28.72
N GLY A 71 -15.10 -7.27 -28.53
CA GLY A 71 -14.95 -7.96 -27.25
C GLY A 71 -14.16 -7.12 -26.23
N LEU A 72 -14.53 -7.22 -24.96
CA LEU A 72 -13.86 -6.51 -23.88
C LEU A 72 -12.38 -6.92 -23.75
N LEU A 73 -12.10 -8.21 -23.88
CA LEU A 73 -10.76 -8.76 -23.77
C LEU A 73 -9.86 -8.27 -24.92
N TRP A 74 -10.37 -8.26 -26.16
CA TRP A 74 -9.60 -7.76 -27.28
C TRP A 74 -9.24 -6.29 -27.13
N GLY A 75 -10.20 -5.47 -26.70
CA GLY A 75 -9.95 -4.06 -26.42
C GLY A 75 -8.88 -3.85 -25.34
N GLU A 76 -8.86 -4.68 -24.29
CA GLU A 76 -7.84 -4.62 -23.23
C GLU A 76 -6.47 -5.07 -23.74
N CYS A 77 -6.40 -6.12 -24.54
CA CYS A 77 -5.14 -6.64 -25.09
C CYS A 77 -4.53 -5.68 -26.11
N THR A 78 -5.32 -5.06 -26.99
CA THR A 78 -4.84 -4.13 -28.03
C THR A 78 -4.35 -2.80 -27.48
N ALA A 79 -4.75 -2.42 -26.26
CA ALA A 79 -4.23 -1.25 -25.59
C ALA A 79 -2.75 -1.41 -25.14
N ARG A 80 -2.17 -2.61 -25.27
CA ARG A 80 -0.82 -2.96 -24.81
C ARG A 80 -0.10 -3.80 -25.85
N GLN A 81 1.22 -3.94 -25.72
CA GLN A 81 2.01 -4.85 -26.56
C GLN A 81 1.79 -6.30 -26.14
N PHE A 82 1.56 -7.17 -27.10
CA PHE A 82 1.40 -8.60 -26.88
C PHE A 82 2.01 -9.42 -28.04
N GLU A 83 2.25 -10.70 -27.79
CA GLU A 83 2.76 -11.65 -28.80
C GLU A 83 1.86 -12.88 -28.86
N TRP A 84 1.70 -13.44 -30.08
CA TRP A 84 0.96 -14.67 -30.29
C TRP A 84 1.86 -15.88 -30.12
N PHE A 85 1.31 -16.97 -29.56
CA PHE A 85 1.97 -18.25 -29.50
C PHE A 85 0.97 -19.39 -29.73
N GLY A 86 1.45 -20.59 -30.03
CA GLY A 86 0.64 -21.79 -30.29
C GLY A 86 1.28 -23.00 -29.61
N GLY A 87 0.61 -24.15 -29.67
CA GLY A 87 1.06 -25.41 -29.06
C GLY A 87 0.34 -25.70 -27.72
N ASP A 88 1.00 -26.35 -26.76
CA ASP A 88 0.44 -26.52 -25.42
C ASP A 88 0.50 -25.19 -24.64
N PRO A 89 -0.65 -24.65 -24.15
CA PRO A 89 -0.69 -23.30 -23.60
C PRO A 89 0.27 -23.04 -22.45
N VAL A 90 0.55 -24.02 -21.60
CA VAL A 90 1.44 -23.84 -20.45
C VAL A 90 2.87 -24.11 -20.84
N THR A 91 3.17 -25.21 -21.49
CA THR A 91 4.52 -25.63 -21.87
C THR A 91 5.18 -24.63 -22.80
N GLU A 92 4.45 -24.18 -23.83
CA GLU A 92 4.96 -23.21 -24.81
C GLU A 92 5.14 -21.82 -24.19
N LEU A 93 4.22 -21.41 -23.29
CA LEU A 93 4.38 -20.17 -22.54
C LEU A 93 5.67 -20.18 -21.69
N LEU A 94 5.92 -21.27 -20.97
CA LEU A 94 7.15 -21.42 -20.18
C LEU A 94 8.39 -21.39 -21.05
N TYR A 95 8.33 -22.00 -22.26
CA TYR A 95 9.42 -21.91 -23.24
C TYR A 95 9.66 -20.46 -23.70
N LYS A 96 8.57 -19.75 -24.06
CA LYS A 96 8.64 -18.32 -24.44
C LYS A 96 9.21 -17.44 -23.32
N VAL A 97 8.89 -17.72 -22.06
CA VAL A 97 9.47 -17.00 -20.91
C VAL A 97 10.97 -17.30 -20.79
N LYS A 98 11.41 -18.54 -21.00
CA LYS A 98 12.84 -18.86 -21.03
C LYS A 98 13.58 -18.10 -22.15
N GLU A 99 12.99 -18.06 -23.34
CA GLU A 99 13.54 -17.29 -24.48
C GLU A 99 13.61 -15.79 -24.16
N LEU A 100 12.54 -15.20 -23.61
CA LEU A 100 12.45 -13.78 -23.25
C LEU A 100 13.53 -13.33 -22.24
N TYR A 101 13.86 -14.20 -21.29
CA TYR A 101 14.84 -13.89 -20.24
C TYR A 101 16.20 -14.56 -20.45
N GLY A 102 16.44 -15.24 -21.56
CA GLY A 102 17.68 -15.93 -21.86
C GLY A 102 18.05 -17.03 -20.84
N LEU A 103 17.03 -17.73 -20.31
CA LEU A 103 17.23 -18.79 -19.34
C LEU A 103 17.65 -20.10 -20.03
N ASP A 104 18.48 -20.88 -19.30
CA ASP A 104 18.87 -22.21 -19.76
C ASP A 104 17.63 -23.13 -19.89
N ASN A 105 17.66 -24.04 -20.89
CA ASN A 105 16.58 -25.00 -21.11
C ASN A 105 16.39 -25.97 -19.93
N GLU A 106 17.44 -26.21 -19.14
CA GLU A 106 17.38 -27.03 -17.93
C GLU A 106 16.59 -26.41 -16.77
N VAL A 107 16.32 -25.07 -16.80
CA VAL A 107 15.52 -24.40 -15.77
C VAL A 107 14.10 -24.95 -15.76
N THR A 108 13.67 -25.45 -14.61
CA THR A 108 12.30 -25.94 -14.40
C THR A 108 11.48 -24.93 -13.61
N PHE A 109 10.24 -24.71 -14.07
CA PHE A 109 9.27 -23.89 -13.34
C PHE A 109 8.37 -24.78 -12.50
N ARG A 110 8.15 -24.40 -11.24
CA ARG A 110 7.24 -25.12 -10.33
C ARG A 110 5.82 -24.61 -10.47
N ASN A 111 4.88 -25.55 -10.53
CA ASN A 111 3.46 -25.23 -10.50
C ASN A 111 3.03 -24.89 -9.07
N VAL A 112 2.61 -23.66 -8.86
CA VAL A 112 2.07 -23.15 -7.58
C VAL A 112 0.59 -22.82 -7.70
N THR A 113 -0.13 -23.44 -8.63
CA THR A 113 -1.56 -23.25 -8.79
C THR A 113 -2.30 -23.71 -7.53
N VAL A 114 -3.07 -22.82 -6.92
CA VAL A 114 -3.99 -23.19 -5.83
C VAL A 114 -5.20 -23.87 -6.47
N PRO A 115 -5.61 -25.06 -6.00
CA PRO A 115 -6.79 -25.74 -6.53
C PRO A 115 -8.01 -24.81 -6.48
N SER A 116 -8.70 -24.66 -7.62
CA SER A 116 -9.83 -23.74 -7.77
C SER A 116 -11.20 -24.44 -7.64
N GLU A 117 -11.23 -25.70 -7.22
CA GLU A 117 -12.48 -26.43 -7.03
C GLU A 117 -13.36 -25.73 -5.99
N ASN A 118 -14.59 -25.44 -6.37
CA ASN A 118 -15.60 -24.77 -5.55
C ASN A 118 -15.29 -23.32 -5.12
N ARG A 119 -14.40 -22.63 -5.82
CA ARG A 119 -14.20 -21.19 -5.58
C ARG A 119 -15.34 -20.36 -6.16
N PRO A 120 -15.79 -19.30 -5.47
CA PRO A 120 -16.62 -18.27 -6.07
C PRO A 120 -15.95 -17.65 -7.29
N ARG A 121 -16.75 -17.15 -8.22
CA ARG A 121 -16.21 -16.39 -9.36
C ARG A 121 -15.55 -15.09 -8.90
N SER A 122 -14.50 -14.70 -9.59
CA SER A 122 -13.87 -13.40 -9.39
C SER A 122 -14.88 -12.27 -9.62
N LEU A 123 -14.75 -11.20 -8.85
CA LEU A 123 -15.61 -10.03 -9.01
C LEU A 123 -15.47 -9.43 -10.41
N SER A 124 -16.57 -9.03 -11.01
CA SER A 124 -16.54 -8.18 -12.20
C SER A 124 -15.92 -6.80 -11.85
N LEU A 125 -15.37 -6.13 -12.86
CA LEU A 125 -14.81 -4.79 -12.67
C LEU A 125 -15.88 -3.82 -12.13
N GLY A 126 -17.10 -3.89 -12.64
CA GLY A 126 -18.24 -3.10 -12.17
C GLY A 126 -18.48 -3.29 -10.68
N THR A 127 -18.62 -4.54 -10.22
CA THR A 127 -18.80 -4.84 -8.79
C THR A 127 -17.63 -4.34 -7.96
N ALA A 128 -16.39 -4.64 -8.38
CA ALA A 128 -15.18 -4.28 -7.63
C ALA A 128 -15.00 -2.77 -7.44
N THR A 129 -15.34 -1.98 -8.47
CA THR A 129 -15.29 -0.50 -8.39
C THR A 129 -16.40 0.07 -7.53
N GLN A 130 -17.61 -0.48 -7.61
CA GLN A 130 -18.79 0.04 -6.91
C GLN A 130 -18.79 -0.20 -5.39
N ILE A 131 -18.00 -1.14 -4.90
CA ILE A 131 -17.77 -1.35 -3.45
C ILE A 131 -16.42 -0.82 -2.97
N GLY A 132 -15.62 -0.21 -3.85
CA GLY A 132 -14.29 0.29 -3.49
C GLY A 132 -13.25 -0.79 -3.15
N ALA A 133 -13.43 -2.02 -3.66
CA ALA A 133 -12.36 -3.03 -3.67
C ALA A 133 -11.23 -2.61 -4.62
N ILE A 134 -11.58 -1.89 -5.69
CA ILE A 134 -10.68 -1.10 -6.53
C ILE A 134 -10.95 0.37 -6.21
N PRO A 135 -9.94 1.16 -5.82
CA PRO A 135 -10.12 2.57 -5.50
C PRO A 135 -10.77 3.33 -6.66
N THR A 136 -11.90 3.96 -6.38
CA THR A 136 -12.70 4.70 -7.38
C THR A 136 -13.14 6.02 -6.76
N GLU A 137 -13.06 7.10 -7.51
CA GLU A 137 -13.48 8.42 -7.03
C GLU A 137 -14.98 8.45 -6.70
N GLY A 138 -15.32 9.08 -5.58
CA GLY A 138 -16.70 9.18 -5.11
C GLY A 138 -17.28 7.93 -4.44
N ILE A 139 -16.53 6.81 -4.39
CA ILE A 139 -16.96 5.57 -3.76
C ILE A 139 -16.09 5.27 -2.53
N PRO A 140 -16.71 4.98 -1.36
CA PRO A 140 -15.95 4.61 -0.17
C PRO A 140 -15.08 3.37 -0.44
N CYS A 141 -13.78 3.50 -0.21
CA CYS A 141 -12.83 2.44 -0.48
C CYS A 141 -12.91 1.35 0.61
N LEU A 142 -13.43 0.18 0.26
CA LEU A 142 -13.56 -0.96 1.17
C LEU A 142 -12.21 -1.38 1.75
N LEU A 143 -11.17 -1.43 0.92
CA LEU A 143 -9.83 -1.82 1.35
C LEU A 143 -9.26 -0.92 2.45
N LYS A 144 -9.51 0.40 2.38
CA LYS A 144 -9.08 1.37 3.41
C LYS A 144 -9.83 1.23 4.72
N VAL A 145 -11.04 0.69 4.68
CA VAL A 145 -11.88 0.46 5.87
C VAL A 145 -11.49 -0.83 6.57
N LEU A 146 -11.04 -1.84 5.83
CA LEU A 146 -10.66 -3.14 6.37
C LEU A 146 -9.37 -3.14 7.16
N LEU A 147 -8.50 -2.19 6.91
CA LEU A 147 -7.15 -2.15 7.45
C LEU A 147 -6.88 -0.80 8.12
N PRO A 148 -6.09 -0.78 9.21
CA PRO A 148 -5.60 0.48 9.76
C PRO A 148 -4.83 1.30 8.72
N PRO A 149 -4.85 2.65 8.81
CA PRO A 149 -4.21 3.53 7.80
C PRO A 149 -2.72 3.26 7.56
N HIS A 150 -2.01 2.76 8.57
CA HIS A 150 -0.58 2.43 8.48
C HIS A 150 -0.32 1.05 7.83
N CYS A 151 -1.33 0.21 7.68
CA CYS A 151 -1.19 -1.11 7.05
C CYS A 151 -1.31 -0.99 5.52
N THR A 152 -0.18 -0.83 4.87
CA THR A 152 -0.07 -0.63 3.42
C THR A 152 0.85 -1.68 2.78
N GLY A 153 1.01 -1.62 1.46
CA GLY A 153 1.92 -2.49 0.72
C GLY A 153 1.42 -3.94 0.58
N LEU A 154 2.28 -4.91 0.83
CA LEU A 154 1.98 -6.33 0.61
C LEU A 154 0.76 -6.86 1.37
N PRO A 155 0.55 -6.54 2.67
CA PRO A 155 -0.65 -6.97 3.39
C PRO A 155 -1.95 -6.44 2.76
N ALA A 156 -1.97 -5.18 2.35
CA ALA A 156 -3.12 -4.59 1.69
C ALA A 156 -3.37 -5.21 0.31
N LEU A 157 -2.30 -5.54 -0.43
CA LEU A 157 -2.41 -6.25 -1.71
C LEU A 157 -2.98 -7.66 -1.53
N TYR A 158 -2.59 -8.37 -0.46
CA TYR A 158 -3.13 -9.68 -0.14
C TYR A 158 -4.65 -9.63 0.14
N ILE A 159 -5.10 -8.70 0.97
CA ILE A 159 -6.55 -8.51 1.24
C ILE A 159 -7.30 -8.13 -0.04
N ARG A 160 -6.73 -7.22 -0.86
CA ARG A 160 -7.34 -6.85 -2.14
C ARG A 160 -7.50 -8.05 -3.06
N ASP A 161 -6.48 -8.90 -3.15
CA ASP A 161 -6.55 -10.10 -3.99
C ASP A 161 -7.63 -11.07 -3.52
N LEU A 162 -7.79 -11.27 -2.21
CA LEU A 162 -8.88 -12.07 -1.64
C LEU A 162 -10.27 -11.48 -1.94
N LEU A 163 -10.42 -10.15 -1.90
CA LEU A 163 -11.70 -9.51 -2.22
C LEU A 163 -12.05 -9.67 -3.70
N LEU A 164 -11.07 -9.50 -4.58
CA LEU A 164 -11.27 -9.63 -6.04
C LEU A 164 -11.46 -11.07 -6.49
N ASN A 165 -10.83 -12.01 -5.79
CA ASN A 165 -10.84 -13.44 -6.07
C ASN A 165 -11.22 -14.22 -4.80
N PRO A 166 -12.50 -14.22 -4.41
CA PRO A 166 -12.92 -14.84 -3.16
C PRO A 166 -12.49 -16.30 -3.06
N PRO A 167 -12.06 -16.77 -1.89
CA PRO A 167 -11.58 -18.13 -1.69
C PRO A 167 -12.73 -19.15 -1.65
N SER A 168 -12.40 -20.43 -1.70
CA SER A 168 -13.36 -21.50 -1.46
C SER A 168 -13.91 -21.44 -0.02
N HIS A 169 -15.05 -22.07 0.23
CA HIS A 169 -15.65 -22.14 1.57
C HIS A 169 -14.69 -22.73 2.61
N GLU A 170 -13.95 -23.76 2.23
CA GLU A 170 -12.94 -24.38 3.09
C GLU A 170 -11.85 -23.39 3.49
N THR A 171 -11.30 -22.67 2.52
CA THR A 171 -10.30 -21.65 2.75
C THR A 171 -10.86 -20.47 3.56
N ALA A 172 -12.07 -20.01 3.24
CA ALA A 172 -12.74 -18.93 4.00
C ALA A 172 -12.98 -19.32 5.46
N SER A 173 -13.38 -20.56 5.70
CA SER A 173 -13.58 -21.10 7.05
C SER A 173 -12.25 -21.16 7.83
N ALA A 174 -11.16 -21.56 7.16
CA ALA A 174 -9.82 -21.57 7.76
C ALA A 174 -9.33 -20.15 8.07
N ILE A 175 -9.55 -19.19 7.18
CA ILE A 175 -9.26 -17.75 7.42
C ILE A 175 -10.06 -17.25 8.63
N GLN A 176 -11.36 -17.54 8.69
CA GLN A 176 -12.21 -17.11 9.79
C GLN A 176 -11.77 -17.72 11.13
N ALA A 177 -11.46 -19.03 11.17
CA ALA A 177 -10.97 -19.70 12.36
C ALA A 177 -9.67 -19.06 12.85
N THR A 178 -8.74 -18.73 11.95
CA THR A 178 -7.51 -18.03 12.27
C THR A 178 -7.78 -16.63 12.82
N CYS A 179 -8.66 -15.86 12.16
CA CYS A 179 -9.03 -14.52 12.63
C CYS A 179 -9.73 -14.54 14.00
N LYS A 180 -10.60 -15.53 14.26
CA LYS A 180 -11.23 -15.74 15.57
C LYS A 180 -10.18 -16.01 16.65
N LEU A 181 -9.21 -16.86 16.36
CA LEU A 181 -8.12 -17.13 17.30
C LEU A 181 -7.26 -15.88 17.53
N MET A 182 -6.94 -15.12 16.45
CA MET A 182 -6.25 -13.84 16.54
C MET A 182 -7.00 -12.84 17.42
N SER A 183 -8.33 -12.80 17.35
CA SER A 183 -9.15 -11.89 18.16
C SER A 183 -9.14 -12.22 19.66
N SER A 184 -8.82 -13.45 20.04
CA SER A 184 -8.79 -13.89 21.45
C SER A 184 -7.43 -13.71 22.11
N ILE A 185 -6.40 -13.33 21.35
CA ILE A 185 -5.03 -13.20 21.87
C ILE A 185 -4.91 -11.97 22.77
N LYS A 186 -4.19 -12.16 23.88
CA LYS A 186 -3.85 -11.11 24.85
C LYS A 186 -2.36 -10.77 24.91
N CYS A 187 -1.51 -11.58 24.27
CA CYS A 187 -0.08 -11.31 24.19
C CYS A 187 0.23 -10.22 23.16
N SER A 188 1.41 -9.62 23.29
CA SER A 188 1.94 -8.73 22.26
C SER A 188 2.26 -9.51 20.97
N ILE A 189 1.95 -8.93 19.83
CA ILE A 189 2.24 -9.52 18.52
C ILE A 189 3.41 -8.79 17.86
N PRO A 190 4.21 -9.48 17.02
CA PRO A 190 5.28 -8.84 16.25
C PRO A 190 4.72 -7.79 15.27
N GLU A 191 5.57 -6.86 14.85
CA GLU A 191 5.22 -5.92 13.77
C GLU A 191 5.04 -6.59 12.40
N PHE A 192 5.52 -7.82 12.25
CA PHE A 192 5.54 -8.60 11.02
C PHE A 192 6.27 -7.90 9.88
N THR A 193 7.53 -8.23 9.71
CA THR A 193 8.38 -7.73 8.64
C THR A 193 7.91 -8.26 7.29
N CYS A 194 7.35 -7.39 6.45
CA CYS A 194 6.87 -7.77 5.13
C CYS A 194 7.94 -7.50 4.07
N VAL A 195 8.46 -8.55 3.48
CA VAL A 195 9.42 -8.49 2.37
C VAL A 195 8.82 -9.20 1.16
N SER A 196 8.96 -8.61 -0.02
CA SER A 196 8.50 -9.27 -1.25
C SER A 196 9.35 -10.51 -1.53
N SER A 197 8.68 -11.65 -1.69
CA SER A 197 9.34 -12.92 -2.04
C SER A 197 10.17 -12.81 -3.33
N ALA A 198 9.66 -12.14 -4.35
CA ALA A 198 10.39 -11.91 -5.60
C ALA A 198 11.64 -11.04 -5.38
N LYS A 199 11.59 -10.05 -4.49
CA LYS A 199 12.76 -9.25 -4.13
C LYS A 199 13.80 -10.08 -3.40
N LEU A 200 13.38 -10.93 -2.44
CA LEU A 200 14.28 -11.84 -1.71
C LEU A 200 15.03 -12.76 -2.66
N VAL A 201 14.30 -13.43 -3.55
CA VAL A 201 14.90 -14.33 -4.54
C VAL A 201 15.94 -13.61 -5.39
N LYS A 202 15.55 -12.45 -5.96
CA LYS A 202 16.44 -11.66 -6.82
C LYS A 202 17.70 -11.20 -6.09
N LEU A 203 17.58 -10.69 -4.87
CA LEU A 203 18.73 -10.21 -4.10
C LEU A 203 19.74 -11.33 -3.78
N LEU A 204 19.25 -12.53 -3.45
CA LEU A 204 20.09 -13.66 -3.13
C LEU A 204 20.71 -14.29 -4.39
N GLU A 205 19.97 -14.42 -5.49
CA GLU A 205 20.47 -14.94 -6.76
C GLU A 205 21.55 -14.04 -7.36
N LEU A 206 21.35 -12.73 -7.37
CA LEU A 206 22.33 -11.77 -7.88
C LEU A 206 23.46 -11.47 -6.89
N ARG A 207 23.40 -11.99 -5.66
CA ARG A 207 24.35 -11.72 -4.56
C ARG A 207 24.51 -10.22 -4.27
N GLU A 208 23.42 -9.47 -4.39
CA GLU A 208 23.36 -8.02 -4.18
C GLU A 208 22.79 -7.64 -2.82
N ALA A 209 22.45 -8.63 -1.97
CA ALA A 209 21.95 -8.35 -0.63
C ALA A 209 23.02 -7.66 0.22
N ASN A 210 22.67 -6.51 0.77
CA ASN A 210 23.49 -5.79 1.72
C ASN A 210 23.15 -6.20 3.17
N HIS A 211 23.90 -5.69 4.14
CA HIS A 211 23.68 -5.99 5.56
C HIS A 211 22.26 -5.66 6.04
N ILE A 212 21.63 -4.60 5.53
CA ILE A 212 20.25 -4.19 5.86
C ILE A 212 19.24 -5.24 5.39
N GLU A 213 19.43 -5.75 4.17
CA GLU A 213 18.55 -6.81 3.64
C GLU A 213 18.71 -8.11 4.43
N PHE A 214 19.91 -8.45 4.88
CA PHE A 214 20.12 -9.60 5.78
C PHE A 214 19.47 -9.40 7.14
N CYS A 215 19.51 -8.18 7.70
CA CYS A 215 18.79 -7.87 8.93
C CYS A 215 17.27 -8.05 8.75
N ARG A 216 16.73 -7.64 7.60
CA ARG A 216 15.31 -7.87 7.28
C ARG A 216 14.98 -9.35 7.14
N ILE A 217 15.85 -10.13 6.49
CA ILE A 217 15.70 -11.58 6.39
C ILE A 217 15.72 -12.19 7.79
N LYS A 218 16.66 -11.76 8.64
CA LYS A 218 16.73 -12.21 10.03
C LYS A 218 15.45 -11.88 10.80
N ASN A 219 14.93 -10.67 10.67
CA ASN A 219 13.67 -10.27 11.30
C ASN A 219 12.52 -11.19 10.87
N VAL A 220 12.42 -11.51 9.57
CA VAL A 220 11.40 -12.43 9.06
C VAL A 220 11.48 -13.79 9.76
N VAL A 221 12.67 -14.39 9.82
CA VAL A 221 12.81 -15.72 10.44
C VAL A 221 12.67 -15.68 11.96
N ASP A 222 13.15 -14.64 12.62
CA ASP A 222 13.01 -14.44 14.07
C ASP A 222 11.55 -14.26 14.49
N GLU A 223 10.76 -13.57 13.69
CA GLU A 223 9.32 -13.41 13.93
C GLU A 223 8.56 -14.73 13.79
N ILE A 224 8.92 -15.58 12.83
CA ILE A 224 8.41 -16.96 12.73
C ILE A 224 8.79 -17.76 13.99
N LEU A 225 10.04 -17.69 14.44
CA LEU A 225 10.51 -18.36 15.65
C LEU A 225 9.82 -17.83 16.91
N HIS A 226 9.56 -16.52 16.98
CA HIS A 226 8.80 -15.93 18.06
C HIS A 226 7.37 -16.48 18.10
N MET A 227 6.69 -16.54 16.94
CA MET A 227 5.38 -17.17 16.85
C MET A 227 5.40 -18.63 17.30
N HIS A 228 6.47 -19.37 16.94
CA HIS A 228 6.63 -20.77 17.37
C HIS A 228 6.81 -20.90 18.89
N ARG A 229 7.58 -20.01 19.52
CA ARG A 229 7.89 -20.06 20.96
C ARG A 229 6.72 -19.60 21.83
N SER A 230 5.89 -18.69 21.33
CA SER A 230 4.69 -18.22 22.02
C SER A 230 3.58 -19.28 21.96
N ILE A 231 3.01 -19.62 23.12
CA ILE A 231 1.93 -20.62 23.20
C ILE A 231 0.71 -20.16 22.36
N ASP A 232 0.32 -18.90 22.49
CA ASP A 232 -0.84 -18.34 21.81
C ASP A 232 -0.62 -18.22 20.29
N LEU A 233 0.57 -17.77 19.88
CA LEU A 233 0.89 -17.53 18.46
C LEU A 233 1.23 -18.83 17.70
N ARG A 234 1.65 -19.89 18.40
CA ARG A 234 1.98 -21.19 17.79
C ARG A 234 0.78 -21.81 17.07
N GLU A 235 -0.38 -21.77 17.70
CA GLU A 235 -1.60 -22.30 17.10
C GLU A 235 -2.03 -21.49 15.88
N ILE A 236 -1.83 -20.17 15.90
CA ILE A 236 -2.04 -19.32 14.72
C ILE A 236 -1.07 -19.70 13.60
N LEU A 237 0.21 -19.88 13.91
CA LEU A 237 1.20 -20.30 12.91
C LEU A 237 0.83 -21.64 12.26
N LYS A 238 0.36 -22.61 13.03
CA LYS A 238 -0.12 -23.89 12.52
C LYS A 238 -1.32 -23.71 11.57
N LEU A 239 -2.28 -22.87 11.94
CA LEU A 239 -3.43 -22.58 11.08
C LEU A 239 -3.01 -21.87 9.77
N LEU A 240 -2.06 -20.94 9.85
CA LEU A 240 -1.52 -20.26 8.66
C LEU A 240 -0.79 -21.21 7.71
N MET A 241 -0.32 -22.34 8.19
CA MET A 241 0.33 -23.39 7.40
C MET A 241 -0.67 -24.44 6.88
N ASP A 242 -1.95 -24.25 7.09
CA ASP A 242 -2.98 -25.18 6.63
C ASP A 242 -2.90 -25.35 5.10
N PRO A 243 -2.94 -26.59 4.60
CA PRO A 243 -2.87 -26.87 3.16
C PRO A 243 -3.97 -26.23 2.33
N ALA A 244 -5.11 -25.85 2.94
CA ALA A 244 -6.24 -25.25 2.22
C ALA A 244 -5.90 -23.92 1.53
N TRP A 245 -4.93 -23.17 2.03
CA TRP A 245 -4.53 -21.85 1.49
C TRP A 245 -3.10 -21.77 1.01
N VAL A 246 -2.34 -22.81 1.14
CA VAL A 246 -0.95 -22.85 0.66
C VAL A 246 -0.86 -23.66 -0.63
N ALA A 247 -0.28 -23.08 -1.66
CA ALA A 247 -0.01 -23.78 -2.90
C ALA A 247 0.90 -25.00 -2.67
N THR A 248 0.54 -26.16 -3.24
CA THR A 248 1.24 -27.43 -3.02
C THR A 248 2.73 -27.37 -3.32
N GLY A 249 3.15 -26.54 -4.29
CA GLY A 249 4.57 -26.36 -4.66
C GLY A 249 5.42 -25.57 -3.65
N LEU A 250 4.79 -24.89 -2.67
CA LEU A 250 5.46 -24.15 -1.61
C LEU A 250 5.30 -24.79 -0.23
N LYS A 251 4.60 -25.90 -0.12
CA LYS A 251 4.32 -26.55 1.17
C LYS A 251 5.60 -27.03 1.84
N ILE A 252 5.80 -26.54 3.06
CA ILE A 252 6.90 -26.94 3.96
C ILE A 252 6.25 -27.39 5.25
N ASP A 253 6.73 -28.52 5.82
CA ASP A 253 6.23 -28.97 7.10
C ASP A 253 6.69 -28.07 8.27
N PHE A 254 5.94 -28.11 9.36
CA PHE A 254 6.14 -27.22 10.51
C PHE A 254 7.53 -27.38 11.16
N GLU A 255 8.01 -28.61 11.30
CA GLU A 255 9.30 -28.89 11.93
C GLU A 255 10.46 -28.41 11.05
N THR A 256 10.38 -28.65 9.73
CA THR A 256 11.37 -28.15 8.77
C THR A 256 11.39 -26.62 8.76
N LEU A 257 10.24 -25.96 8.78
CA LEU A 257 10.19 -24.50 8.85
C LEU A 257 10.93 -23.96 10.08
N VAL A 258 10.67 -24.50 11.24
CA VAL A 258 11.28 -24.05 12.50
C VAL A 258 12.78 -24.30 12.50
N ASN A 259 13.24 -25.50 12.18
CA ASN A 259 14.66 -25.87 12.17
C ASN A 259 15.46 -25.01 11.17
N GLU A 260 14.92 -24.80 9.98
CA GLU A 260 15.58 -23.99 8.98
C GLU A 260 15.58 -22.49 9.32
N CYS A 261 14.52 -21.98 9.95
CA CYS A 261 14.49 -20.61 10.46
C CYS A 261 15.50 -20.41 11.61
N GLU A 262 15.69 -21.39 12.49
CA GLU A 262 16.74 -21.34 13.54
C GLU A 262 18.14 -21.27 12.91
N TRP A 263 18.43 -22.15 11.96
CA TRP A 263 19.69 -22.12 11.24
C TRP A 263 19.95 -20.77 10.55
N LEU A 264 18.93 -20.24 9.84
CA LEU A 264 19.03 -18.94 9.15
C LEU A 264 19.28 -17.79 10.12
N SER A 265 18.55 -17.76 11.23
CA SER A 265 18.70 -16.73 12.27
C SER A 265 20.12 -16.77 12.87
N ASP A 266 20.61 -17.96 13.25
CA ASP A 266 21.92 -18.14 13.83
C ASP A 266 23.02 -17.78 12.83
N ARG A 267 22.89 -18.21 11.57
CA ARG A 267 23.92 -17.97 10.55
C ARG A 267 24.04 -16.47 10.21
N ILE A 268 22.91 -15.78 10.04
CA ILE A 268 22.93 -14.33 9.85
C ILE A 268 23.47 -13.62 11.09
N GLY A 269 23.05 -14.02 12.29
CA GLY A 269 23.49 -13.44 13.55
C GLY A 269 24.99 -13.65 13.84
N GLN A 270 25.61 -14.72 13.33
CA GLN A 270 27.05 -14.94 13.40
C GLN A 270 27.85 -14.01 12.49
N MET A 271 27.27 -13.62 11.34
CA MET A 271 27.97 -12.85 10.31
C MET A 271 27.72 -11.36 10.39
N ILE A 272 26.46 -10.96 10.53
CA ILE A 272 26.00 -9.56 10.44
C ILE A 272 26.09 -8.90 11.82
N PHE A 273 26.57 -7.67 11.85
CA PHE A 273 26.53 -6.82 13.02
C PHE A 273 25.11 -6.32 13.26
N LEU A 274 24.57 -6.59 14.47
CA LEU A 274 23.21 -6.22 14.84
C LEU A 274 23.20 -4.99 15.75
N ASP A 275 22.13 -4.20 15.68
CA ASP A 275 21.95 -3.03 16.51
C ASP A 275 21.84 -3.43 18.01
N GLY A 276 22.54 -2.68 18.88
CA GLY A 276 22.65 -3.01 20.32
C GLY A 276 23.86 -3.87 20.71
N GLU A 277 24.65 -4.37 19.76
CA GLU A 277 25.95 -4.98 20.03
C GLU A 277 27.00 -3.88 20.32
N SER A 278 27.78 -4.05 21.39
CA SER A 278 28.57 -2.97 22.01
C SER A 278 29.94 -2.66 21.36
N ASP A 279 30.18 -3.08 20.12
CA ASP A 279 31.52 -3.03 19.50
C ASP A 279 31.90 -1.72 18.79
N GLN A 280 31.02 -0.70 18.81
CA GLN A 280 31.33 0.59 18.18
C GLN A 280 31.96 1.57 19.17
N LYS A 281 33.21 1.35 19.54
CA LYS A 281 34.03 2.45 20.08
C LYS A 281 34.34 3.42 18.94
N ILE A 282 33.93 4.68 19.12
CA ILE A 282 34.41 5.74 18.25
C ILE A 282 35.88 5.88 18.49
N SER A 283 36.66 5.57 17.46
CA SER A 283 38.09 5.78 17.50
C SER A 283 38.36 7.28 17.57
N SER A 284 38.86 7.76 18.70
CA SER A 284 39.29 9.15 18.84
C SER A 284 40.76 9.23 18.53
N TYR A 285 41.11 9.97 17.49
CA TYR A 285 42.49 10.25 17.11
C TYR A 285 42.80 11.73 17.37
N ALA A 286 43.98 12.01 17.86
CA ALA A 286 44.40 13.37 18.14
C ALA A 286 44.40 14.22 16.86
N GLY A 287 43.84 15.43 16.96
CA GLY A 287 43.84 16.39 15.86
C GLY A 287 42.83 16.12 14.72
N ILE A 288 42.08 15.04 14.77
CA ILE A 288 41.06 14.69 13.76
C ILE A 288 39.70 14.51 14.43
N PRO A 289 38.64 15.18 13.95
CA PRO A 289 37.27 14.93 14.44
C PRO A 289 36.84 13.49 14.19
N GLY A 290 36.23 12.84 15.19
CA GLY A 290 35.77 11.47 15.08
C GLY A 290 34.78 11.25 13.93
N GLU A 291 33.94 12.24 13.65
CA GLU A 291 32.96 12.21 12.56
C GLU A 291 33.60 12.10 11.16
N PHE A 292 34.86 12.56 11.00
CA PHE A 292 35.58 12.42 9.72
C PHE A 292 35.80 10.96 9.35
N PHE A 293 36.22 10.13 10.31
CA PHE A 293 36.40 8.70 10.10
C PHE A 293 35.06 7.96 10.00
N GLU A 294 34.05 8.33 10.82
CA GLU A 294 32.73 7.72 10.76
C GLU A 294 32.12 7.80 9.36
N ASP A 295 32.21 8.96 8.71
CA ASP A 295 31.67 9.14 7.37
C ASP A 295 32.38 8.28 6.32
N MET A 296 33.72 8.19 6.37
CA MET A 296 34.51 7.37 5.44
C MET A 296 34.33 5.87 5.68
N GLU A 297 34.22 5.47 6.94
CA GLU A 297 34.04 4.06 7.32
C GLU A 297 32.59 3.58 7.19
N SER A 298 31.62 4.48 7.05
CA SER A 298 30.18 4.16 6.97
C SER A 298 29.82 3.21 5.83
N SER A 299 30.65 3.11 4.80
CA SER A 299 30.43 2.21 3.66
C SER A 299 30.71 0.73 3.96
N TRP A 300 31.44 0.42 5.03
CA TRP A 300 31.84 -0.95 5.36
C TRP A 300 31.79 -1.27 6.87
N LYS A 301 32.07 -0.33 7.77
CA LYS A 301 32.13 -0.54 9.21
C LYS A 301 30.71 -0.79 9.77
N GLY A 302 30.59 -1.72 10.71
CA GLY A 302 29.32 -2.06 11.33
C GLY A 302 28.33 -2.82 10.43
N ARG A 303 28.81 -3.42 9.35
CA ARG A 303 27.98 -4.25 8.47
C ARG A 303 28.12 -5.74 8.78
N VAL A 304 29.35 -6.19 9.01
CA VAL A 304 29.67 -7.54 9.46
C VAL A 304 30.38 -7.47 10.81
N LYS A 305 30.36 -8.56 11.58
CA LYS A 305 31.02 -8.63 12.88
C LYS A 305 32.52 -8.51 12.71
N LYS A 306 33.16 -7.78 13.64
CA LYS A 306 34.60 -7.47 13.63
C LYS A 306 35.47 -8.74 13.54
N ILE A 307 35.05 -9.83 14.16
CA ILE A 307 35.76 -11.11 14.13
C ILE A 307 36.07 -11.64 12.71
N HIS A 308 35.29 -11.26 11.72
CA HIS A 308 35.47 -11.70 10.34
C HIS A 308 36.37 -10.79 9.50
N ILE A 309 36.73 -9.62 10.04
CA ILE A 309 37.51 -8.57 9.37
C ILE A 309 38.55 -7.94 10.30
N GLU A 310 39.04 -8.69 11.29
CA GLU A 310 40.00 -8.17 12.30
C GLU A 310 41.29 -7.65 11.69
N GLU A 311 41.84 -8.32 10.68
CA GLU A 311 43.05 -7.90 9.99
C GLU A 311 42.87 -6.58 9.25
N GLU A 312 41.77 -6.46 8.50
CA GLU A 312 41.44 -5.27 7.73
C GLU A 312 41.15 -4.09 8.66
N VAL A 313 40.43 -4.31 9.76
CA VAL A 313 40.19 -3.25 10.77
C VAL A 313 41.50 -2.79 11.39
N ALA A 314 42.39 -3.70 11.78
CA ALA A 314 43.69 -3.34 12.35
C ALA A 314 44.55 -2.55 11.34
N GLU A 315 44.48 -2.87 10.03
CA GLU A 315 45.15 -2.10 8.98
C GLU A 315 44.60 -0.69 8.84
N VAL A 316 43.27 -0.53 8.87
CA VAL A 316 42.62 0.80 8.84
C VAL A 316 42.97 1.62 10.11
N GLU A 317 42.93 1.00 11.29
CA GLU A 317 43.28 1.68 12.55
C GLU A 317 44.74 2.17 12.52
N ARG A 318 45.68 1.35 12.05
CA ARG A 318 47.09 1.76 11.87
C ARG A 318 47.26 2.89 10.87
N ALA A 319 46.52 2.87 9.77
CA ALA A 319 46.53 3.95 8.77
C ALA A 319 45.94 5.24 9.34
N ALA A 320 44.88 5.15 10.15
CA ALA A 320 44.27 6.30 10.84
C ALA A 320 45.22 6.90 11.89
N GLU A 321 45.93 6.09 12.67
CA GLU A 321 46.95 6.53 13.61
C GLU A 321 48.09 7.24 12.87
N ALA A 322 48.55 6.70 11.76
CA ALA A 322 49.57 7.31 10.94
C ALA A 322 49.15 8.67 10.37
N LEU A 323 47.88 8.79 9.93
CA LEU A 323 47.30 10.04 9.48
C LEU A 323 47.22 11.06 10.63
N SER A 324 46.77 10.64 11.81
CA SER A 324 46.75 11.49 13.02
C SER A 324 48.12 12.01 13.41
N SER A 325 49.15 11.14 13.39
CA SER A 325 50.55 11.56 13.66
C SER A 325 51.05 12.58 12.63
N VAL A 326 50.78 12.36 11.35
CA VAL A 326 51.18 13.29 10.29
C VAL A 326 50.47 14.64 10.45
N ILE A 327 49.20 14.64 10.79
CA ILE A 327 48.46 15.87 11.02
C ILE A 327 48.96 16.59 12.25
N THR A 328 49.17 15.92 13.37
CA THR A 328 49.58 16.55 14.64
C THR A 328 51.04 16.93 14.67
N GLU A 329 51.94 16.15 14.10
CA GLU A 329 53.39 16.35 14.16
C GLU A 329 53.96 17.20 13.01
N ASP A 330 53.36 17.12 11.81
CA ASP A 330 53.86 17.82 10.62
C ASP A 330 52.90 18.92 10.14
N PHE A 331 51.61 18.64 9.95
CA PHE A 331 50.68 19.56 9.29
C PHE A 331 50.20 20.69 10.20
N LEU A 332 49.78 20.41 11.42
CA LEU A 332 49.35 21.39 12.41
C LEU A 332 50.49 22.37 12.76
N PRO A 333 51.75 21.95 12.99
CA PRO A 333 52.87 22.86 13.19
C PRO A 333 53.11 23.79 12.01
N ILE A 334 53.04 23.30 10.78
CA ILE A 334 53.18 24.13 9.54
C ILE A 334 52.06 25.17 9.50
N VAL A 335 50.83 24.79 9.69
CA VAL A 335 49.65 25.68 9.68
C VAL A 335 49.74 26.70 10.82
N SER A 336 50.14 26.29 12.04
CA SER A 336 50.28 27.15 13.20
C SER A 336 51.39 28.20 13.01
N ARG A 337 52.50 27.84 12.40
CA ARG A 337 53.57 28.80 12.07
C ARG A 337 53.12 29.81 11.02
N ILE A 338 52.40 29.38 9.99
CA ILE A 338 51.82 30.25 8.98
C ILE A 338 50.84 31.24 9.61
N LYS A 339 49.99 30.77 10.54
CA LYS A 339 49.05 31.62 11.27
C LYS A 339 49.75 32.65 12.15
N ALA A 340 50.81 32.26 12.85
CA ALA A 340 51.58 33.12 13.73
C ALA A 340 52.28 34.27 12.97
N THR A 341 52.76 34.02 11.75
CA THR A 341 53.42 35.00 10.87
C THR A 341 52.44 35.94 10.15
N SER A 342 51.18 35.55 9.97
CA SER A 342 50.15 36.38 9.33
C SER A 342 49.33 37.23 10.33
N ALA A 343 49.53 37.09 11.64
CA ALA A 343 48.75 37.69 12.70
C ALA A 343 48.75 39.21 12.77
N PRO A 344 49.76 39.98 12.29
CA PRO A 344 49.74 41.43 12.40
C PRO A 344 48.76 42.15 11.48
N LEU A 345 48.18 41.52 10.51
CA LEU A 345 47.39 42.14 9.43
C LEU A 345 45.89 41.73 9.37
N GLY A 346 45.35 41.18 10.42
CA GLY A 346 43.88 40.93 10.48
C GLY A 346 43.36 40.01 9.38
N GLY A 347 44.16 39.06 8.87
CA GLY A 347 43.74 38.09 7.89
C GLY A 347 42.78 37.05 8.49
N PRO A 348 41.90 36.43 7.68
CA PRO A 348 41.00 35.42 8.17
C PRO A 348 41.76 34.27 8.80
N LYS A 349 41.29 33.79 9.96
CA LYS A 349 41.82 32.62 10.67
C LYS A 349 41.76 31.42 9.74
N GLY A 350 42.92 31.01 9.19
CA GLY A 350 42.99 29.77 8.43
C GLY A 350 42.71 28.59 9.37
N GLU A 351 41.82 27.70 9.00
CA GLU A 351 41.46 26.50 9.75
C GLU A 351 41.74 25.25 8.92
N ILE A 352 42.14 24.16 9.57
CA ILE A 352 42.16 22.87 8.93
C ILE A 352 40.74 22.45 8.70
N LEU A 353 40.41 22.15 7.45
CA LEU A 353 39.09 21.67 7.05
C LEU A 353 39.14 20.19 6.69
N TYR A 354 38.28 19.45 7.38
CA TYR A 354 38.03 18.07 7.04
C TYR A 354 36.93 18.04 5.99
N ALA A 355 37.34 17.96 4.71
CA ALA A 355 36.40 18.03 3.59
C ALA A 355 35.75 16.66 3.38
N ARG A 356 34.60 16.46 4.01
CA ARG A 356 33.87 15.17 4.01
C ARG A 356 33.48 14.69 2.62
N GLU A 357 33.01 15.60 1.77
CA GLU A 357 32.60 15.27 0.40
C GLU A 357 33.77 14.77 -0.48
N HIS A 358 34.99 15.18 -0.14
CA HIS A 358 36.21 14.82 -0.84
C HIS A 358 37.06 13.82 -0.06
N GLU A 359 36.62 13.41 1.12
CA GLU A 359 37.34 12.52 2.02
C GLU A 359 38.80 12.94 2.24
N ALA A 360 39.02 14.24 2.41
CA ALA A 360 40.33 14.86 2.42
C ALA A 360 40.53 15.83 3.58
N VAL A 361 41.77 16.10 3.91
CA VAL A 361 42.15 17.06 4.93
C VAL A 361 42.92 18.20 4.22
N TRP A 362 42.35 19.38 4.28
CA TRP A 362 42.87 20.56 3.61
C TRP A 362 43.01 21.74 4.56
N PHE A 363 43.90 22.66 4.18
CA PHE A 363 44.04 23.97 4.82
C PHE A 363 43.55 25.05 3.87
N LYS A 364 42.64 25.91 4.31
CA LYS A 364 42.15 27.04 3.56
C LYS A 364 42.95 28.30 3.94
N GLY A 365 43.67 28.82 2.98
CA GLY A 365 44.46 30.05 3.17
C GLY A 365 44.30 31.03 2.03
N LYS A 366 43.96 32.29 2.33
CA LYS A 366 43.98 33.37 1.34
C LYS A 366 45.42 33.88 1.18
N ARG A 367 45.90 34.01 -0.08
CA ARG A 367 47.16 34.67 -0.47
C ARG A 367 48.44 33.91 -0.08
N PHE A 368 48.52 32.59 -0.41
CA PHE A 368 49.80 31.85 -0.33
C PHE A 368 50.56 31.85 -1.67
N ALA A 369 50.67 33.01 -2.36
CA ALA A 369 51.62 33.10 -3.47
C ALA A 369 53.04 33.02 -2.89
N PRO A 370 53.87 32.07 -3.33
CA PRO A 370 55.25 31.91 -2.78
C PRO A 370 56.07 33.16 -2.78
N ALA A 371 55.85 34.09 -3.75
CA ALA A 371 56.54 35.36 -3.85
C ALA A 371 56.24 36.33 -2.70
N ILE A 372 55.10 36.27 -2.00
CA ILE A 372 54.72 37.12 -0.88
C ILE A 372 55.47 36.74 0.40
N TRP A 373 55.95 35.50 0.50
CA TRP A 373 56.57 34.93 1.69
C TRP A 373 58.09 34.82 1.56
N ALA A 374 58.66 35.19 0.40
CA ALA A 374 60.08 35.16 0.16
C ALA A 374 60.79 36.03 1.22
N GLY A 375 61.76 35.46 1.95
CA GLY A 375 62.54 36.11 3.02
C GLY A 375 61.80 36.20 4.37
N THR A 376 60.59 35.66 4.53
CA THR A 376 59.89 35.58 5.83
C THR A 376 60.21 34.29 6.57
N PRO A 377 60.02 34.19 7.91
CA PRO A 377 60.23 32.96 8.70
C PRO A 377 59.31 31.81 8.29
N GLY A 378 58.21 32.04 7.54
CA GLY A 378 57.27 31.05 7.04
C GLY A 378 57.59 30.51 5.65
N GLU A 379 58.64 31.00 4.96
CA GLU A 379 58.96 30.58 3.57
C GLU A 379 59.21 29.10 3.42
N GLU A 380 59.93 28.45 4.33
CA GLU A 380 60.19 27.02 4.28
C GLU A 380 58.92 26.18 4.51
N GLN A 381 58.02 26.64 5.39
CA GLN A 381 56.77 25.94 5.63
C GLN A 381 55.84 26.02 4.43
N ILE A 382 55.80 27.18 3.75
CA ILE A 382 54.98 27.38 2.55
C ILE A 382 55.46 26.56 1.37
N LYS A 383 56.78 26.35 1.24
CA LYS A 383 57.35 25.46 0.23
C LYS A 383 56.96 24.00 0.39
N GLN A 384 56.52 23.60 1.59
CA GLN A 384 55.99 22.25 1.89
C GLN A 384 54.53 22.05 1.52
N LEU A 385 53.78 23.17 1.31
CA LEU A 385 52.39 23.14 0.90
C LEU A 385 52.27 22.95 -0.61
N LYS A 386 51.34 22.12 -1.01
CA LYS A 386 50.95 21.95 -2.41
C LYS A 386 49.43 22.22 -2.58
N PRO A 387 48.99 22.62 -3.79
CA PRO A 387 47.56 22.78 -4.05
C PRO A 387 46.79 21.49 -3.81
N ALA A 388 45.60 21.60 -3.19
CA ALA A 388 44.72 20.46 -3.03
C ALA A 388 44.08 20.05 -4.37
N LEU A 389 44.03 18.74 -4.62
CA LEU A 389 43.42 18.14 -5.81
C LEU A 389 42.14 17.39 -5.42
N ASP A 390 41.15 17.44 -6.29
CA ASP A 390 39.95 16.60 -6.13
C ASP A 390 40.23 15.16 -6.50
N SER A 391 39.24 14.28 -6.31
CA SER A 391 39.33 12.85 -6.67
C SER A 391 39.59 12.59 -8.16
N LYS A 392 39.49 13.62 -9.03
CA LYS A 392 39.76 13.59 -10.46
C LYS A 392 41.12 14.25 -10.82
N GLY A 393 41.93 14.60 -9.81
CA GLY A 393 43.20 15.23 -10.00
C GLY A 393 43.16 16.71 -10.43
N ARG A 394 42.01 17.39 -10.30
CA ARG A 394 41.87 18.81 -10.66
C ARG A 394 42.03 19.67 -9.40
N LYS A 395 42.64 20.88 -9.55
CA LYS A 395 42.75 21.81 -8.44
C LYS A 395 41.35 22.18 -7.91
N VAL A 396 41.15 22.02 -6.62
CA VAL A 396 39.88 22.36 -5.95
C VAL A 396 39.63 23.88 -5.92
N GLY A 397 40.71 24.67 -5.88
CA GLY A 397 40.69 26.10 -5.90
C GLY A 397 42.07 26.66 -5.51
N GLU A 398 42.28 27.95 -5.73
CA GLU A 398 43.55 28.60 -5.40
C GLU A 398 43.78 28.82 -3.89
N GLU A 399 42.79 28.56 -3.06
CA GLU A 399 42.83 28.79 -1.61
C GLU A 399 43.03 27.51 -0.78
N TRP A 400 43.10 26.33 -1.43
CA TRP A 400 43.15 25.05 -0.74
C TRP A 400 44.50 24.36 -0.89
N PHE A 401 45.09 23.98 0.24
CA PHE A 401 46.42 23.43 0.33
C PHE A 401 46.47 22.15 1.19
N THR A 402 47.43 21.26 0.88
CA THR A 402 47.77 20.10 1.66
C THR A 402 49.30 19.90 1.64
N THR A 403 49.80 18.82 2.27
CA THR A 403 51.21 18.42 2.18
C THR A 403 51.33 17.04 1.53
N MET A 404 52.52 16.67 0.99
CA MET A 404 52.78 15.37 0.45
C MET A 404 52.53 14.29 1.50
N LYS A 405 53.02 14.48 2.73
CA LYS A 405 52.86 13.51 3.82
C LYS A 405 51.39 13.25 4.20
N VAL A 406 50.54 14.30 4.23
CA VAL A 406 49.10 14.16 4.48
C VAL A 406 48.43 13.42 3.35
N GLU A 407 48.77 13.72 2.12
CA GLU A 407 48.18 13.04 0.95
C GLU A 407 48.59 11.58 0.89
N ASP A 408 49.88 11.24 1.16
CA ASP A 408 50.36 9.85 1.23
C ASP A 408 49.69 9.09 2.38
N ALA A 409 49.51 9.69 3.55
CA ALA A 409 48.80 9.09 4.68
C ALA A 409 47.32 8.85 4.38
N LEU A 410 46.65 9.82 3.74
CA LEU A 410 45.27 9.68 3.27
C LEU A 410 45.13 8.60 2.24
N THR A 411 46.05 8.51 1.26
CA THR A 411 46.04 7.44 0.24
C THR A 411 46.13 6.07 0.90
N ARG A 412 47.03 5.90 1.87
CA ARG A 412 47.16 4.62 2.62
C ARG A 412 45.89 4.31 3.40
N TYR A 413 45.25 5.32 4.01
CA TYR A 413 44.00 5.13 4.71
C TYR A 413 42.85 4.74 3.76
N HIS A 414 42.75 5.36 2.60
CA HIS A 414 41.79 5.02 1.57
C HIS A 414 42.01 3.61 1.00
N ASP A 415 43.25 3.23 0.77
CA ASP A 415 43.59 1.88 0.30
C ASP A 415 43.20 0.82 1.35
N ALA A 416 43.48 1.07 2.63
CA ALA A 416 43.07 0.17 3.72
C ALA A 416 41.53 0.09 3.84
N GLY A 417 40.83 1.23 3.74
CA GLY A 417 39.38 1.28 3.72
C GLY A 417 38.74 0.56 2.53
N ALA A 418 39.35 0.72 1.33
CA ALA A 418 38.91 0.00 0.12
C ALA A 418 39.08 -1.50 0.25
N LYS A 419 40.17 -1.96 0.86
CA LYS A 419 40.42 -3.38 1.14
C LYS A 419 39.42 -3.96 2.15
N ALA A 420 39.16 -3.22 3.24
CA ALA A 420 38.13 -3.60 4.21
C ALA A 420 36.73 -3.68 3.56
N LYS A 421 36.37 -2.71 2.72
CA LYS A 421 35.11 -2.69 1.97
C LYS A 421 35.00 -3.90 1.02
N ALA A 422 36.06 -4.23 0.29
CA ALA A 422 36.08 -5.37 -0.61
C ALA A 422 35.87 -6.68 0.17
N ARG A 423 36.52 -6.83 1.34
CA ARG A 423 36.35 -8.01 2.21
C ARG A 423 34.92 -8.13 2.74
N VAL A 424 34.33 -7.04 3.21
CA VAL A 424 32.92 -7.01 3.64
C VAL A 424 31.99 -7.44 2.50
N LEU A 425 32.20 -6.93 1.28
CA LEU A 425 31.37 -7.34 0.13
C LEU A 425 31.54 -8.82 -0.22
N GLU A 426 32.74 -9.35 -0.12
CA GLU A 426 33.00 -10.79 -0.33
C GLU A 426 32.24 -11.66 0.69
N LEU A 427 32.29 -11.28 1.97
CA LEU A 427 31.55 -11.98 3.03
C LEU A 427 30.04 -11.93 2.83
N LEU A 428 29.48 -10.76 2.45
CA LEU A 428 28.06 -10.63 2.16
C LEU A 428 27.63 -11.46 0.93
N ARG A 429 28.46 -11.52 -0.10
CA ARG A 429 28.21 -12.40 -1.27
C ARG A 429 28.27 -13.88 -0.90
N GLY A 430 29.21 -14.27 -0.04
CA GLY A 430 29.29 -15.62 0.51
C GLY A 430 28.04 -16.00 1.27
N LEU A 431 27.58 -15.13 2.17
CA LEU A 431 26.33 -15.33 2.92
C LEU A 431 25.12 -15.43 1.99
N SER A 432 25.01 -14.60 0.94
CA SER A 432 23.96 -14.71 -0.07
C SER A 432 23.91 -16.10 -0.70
N THR A 433 25.08 -16.66 -1.06
CA THR A 433 25.20 -18.00 -1.64
C THR A 433 24.74 -19.09 -0.68
N GLU A 434 25.08 -18.98 0.60
CA GLU A 434 24.62 -19.93 1.62
C GLU A 434 23.09 -19.86 1.80
N LEU A 435 22.53 -18.65 1.94
CA LEU A 435 21.10 -18.46 2.12
C LEU A 435 20.28 -18.86 0.89
N GLN A 436 20.84 -18.77 -0.30
CA GLN A 436 20.18 -19.20 -1.53
C GLN A 436 19.76 -20.67 -1.48
N THR A 437 20.49 -21.54 -0.78
CA THR A 437 20.11 -22.94 -0.58
C THR A 437 18.81 -23.12 0.20
N LYS A 438 18.41 -22.10 0.99
CA LYS A 438 17.20 -22.07 1.84
C LYS A 438 16.11 -21.14 1.31
N ILE A 439 16.19 -20.78 0.04
CA ILE A 439 15.29 -19.79 -0.57
C ILE A 439 13.81 -20.14 -0.44
N ASN A 440 13.46 -21.43 -0.51
CA ASN A 440 12.07 -21.87 -0.39
C ASN A 440 11.51 -21.60 1.00
N VAL A 441 12.30 -21.82 2.05
CA VAL A 441 11.89 -21.52 3.43
C VAL A 441 11.72 -20.01 3.62
N LEU A 442 12.64 -19.22 3.09
CA LEU A 442 12.56 -17.75 3.17
C LEU A 442 11.33 -17.19 2.46
N VAL A 443 11.03 -17.70 1.26
CA VAL A 443 9.83 -17.33 0.50
C VAL A 443 8.57 -17.69 1.28
N PHE A 444 8.52 -18.89 1.83
CA PHE A 444 7.38 -19.38 2.61
C PHE A 444 7.19 -18.58 3.91
N ALA A 445 8.25 -18.36 4.67
CA ALA A 445 8.24 -17.55 5.89
C ALA A 445 7.76 -16.12 5.60
N SER A 446 8.29 -15.48 4.56
CA SER A 446 7.88 -14.14 4.14
C SER A 446 6.40 -14.07 3.76
N MET A 447 5.90 -15.07 3.06
CA MET A 447 4.48 -15.17 2.70
C MET A 447 3.61 -15.31 3.95
N LEU A 448 3.97 -16.19 4.90
CA LEU A 448 3.24 -16.36 6.16
C LEU A 448 3.14 -15.06 6.95
N LEU A 449 4.21 -14.29 7.05
CA LEU A 449 4.21 -13.01 7.77
C LEU A 449 3.35 -11.94 7.09
N VAL A 450 3.32 -11.90 5.76
CA VAL A 450 2.41 -11.00 5.02
C VAL A 450 0.96 -11.33 5.33
N ILE A 451 0.61 -12.62 5.30
CA ILE A 451 -0.74 -13.09 5.62
C ILE A 451 -1.07 -12.79 7.10
N ALA A 452 -0.17 -13.11 8.01
CA ALA A 452 -0.36 -12.85 9.44
C ALA A 452 -0.61 -11.35 9.69
N LYS A 453 0.23 -10.47 9.14
CA LYS A 453 0.06 -9.02 9.28
C LYS A 453 -1.28 -8.54 8.74
N ALA A 454 -1.66 -9.01 7.57
CA ALA A 454 -2.92 -8.64 6.93
C ALA A 454 -4.12 -9.04 7.80
N LEU A 455 -4.14 -10.27 8.31
CA LEU A 455 -5.25 -10.77 9.11
C LEU A 455 -5.31 -10.14 10.51
N PHE A 456 -4.18 -9.97 11.19
CA PHE A 456 -4.13 -9.25 12.46
C PHE A 456 -4.60 -7.80 12.32
N ALA A 457 -4.14 -7.11 11.27
CA ALA A 457 -4.56 -5.75 10.98
C ALA A 457 -6.07 -5.66 10.74
N HIS A 458 -6.64 -6.60 9.96
CA HIS A 458 -8.07 -6.68 9.74
C HIS A 458 -8.85 -6.93 11.04
N VAL A 459 -8.41 -7.89 11.86
CA VAL A 459 -9.07 -8.21 13.14
C VAL A 459 -9.01 -7.01 14.09
N SER A 460 -7.88 -6.32 14.17
CA SER A 460 -7.72 -5.11 14.98
C SER A 460 -8.70 -4.00 14.53
N GLU A 461 -8.78 -3.74 13.24
CA GLU A 461 -9.68 -2.71 12.69
C GLU A 461 -11.16 -3.11 12.83
N GLY A 462 -11.49 -4.37 12.56
CA GLY A 462 -12.84 -4.89 12.72
C GLY A 462 -13.35 -4.81 14.17
N ARG A 463 -12.48 -5.09 15.15
CA ARG A 463 -12.82 -4.91 16.58
C ARG A 463 -13.00 -3.44 16.96
N ARG A 464 -12.11 -2.56 16.47
CA ARG A 464 -12.25 -1.12 16.67
C ARG A 464 -13.60 -0.61 16.17
N ARG A 465 -14.05 -1.13 15.01
CA ARG A 465 -15.34 -0.82 14.38
C ARG A 465 -16.52 -1.58 14.96
N LYS A 466 -16.31 -2.48 15.92
CA LYS A 466 -17.33 -3.36 16.51
C LYS A 466 -17.99 -4.30 15.49
N TRP A 467 -17.26 -4.73 14.48
CA TRP A 467 -17.69 -5.74 13.52
C TRP A 467 -17.69 -7.13 14.14
N VAL A 468 -18.42 -8.05 13.56
CA VAL A 468 -18.57 -9.43 14.07
C VAL A 468 -18.14 -10.45 13.02
N PHE A 469 -17.85 -11.67 13.48
CA PHE A 469 -17.64 -12.80 12.58
C PHE A 469 -18.99 -13.40 12.19
N PRO A 470 -19.29 -13.52 10.88
CA PRO A 470 -20.52 -14.16 10.44
C PRO A 470 -20.46 -15.67 10.64
N THR A 471 -21.61 -16.32 10.75
CA THR A 471 -21.74 -17.76 10.58
C THR A 471 -21.74 -18.07 9.09
N LEU A 472 -20.80 -18.91 8.65
CA LEU A 472 -20.69 -19.33 7.26
C LEU A 472 -21.33 -20.70 7.07
N THR A 473 -22.14 -20.86 6.02
CA THR A 473 -22.71 -22.14 5.63
C THR A 473 -22.26 -22.54 4.24
N GLY A 474 -21.66 -23.74 4.15
CA GLY A 474 -21.34 -24.36 2.87
C GLY A 474 -22.57 -25.02 2.24
N PHE A 475 -22.56 -25.11 0.94
CA PHE A 475 -23.53 -25.97 0.24
C PHE A 475 -23.07 -27.44 0.37
N SER A 476 -23.64 -28.18 1.30
CA SER A 476 -23.40 -29.62 1.34
C SER A 476 -24.01 -30.28 0.09
N SER A 477 -23.16 -30.97 -0.66
CA SER A 477 -23.66 -31.92 -1.67
C SER A 477 -24.32 -33.09 -0.94
N SER A 478 -25.62 -33.00 -0.73
CA SER A 478 -26.39 -34.06 -0.08
C SER A 478 -26.37 -35.35 -0.94
N LYS A 479 -25.45 -36.23 -0.59
CA LYS A 479 -25.49 -37.67 -1.02
C LYS A 479 -26.19 -38.57 -0.01
N SER A 480 -26.90 -38.03 0.97
CA SER A 480 -27.71 -38.81 1.90
C SER A 480 -29.04 -38.10 2.13
N GLY A 481 -30.14 -38.78 1.76
CA GLY A 481 -31.51 -38.28 1.81
C GLY A 481 -32.06 -38.19 3.24
N GLU A 482 -31.58 -37.27 4.03
CA GLU A 482 -32.24 -36.81 5.24
C GLU A 482 -32.59 -35.32 5.09
N SER A 483 -33.93 -35.09 5.16
CA SER A 483 -34.54 -33.77 5.12
C SER A 483 -34.16 -32.95 6.36
N CYS A 484 -33.05 -32.25 6.34
CA CYS A 484 -32.86 -31.07 7.18
C CYS A 484 -33.27 -29.84 6.37
N ASP A 485 -34.16 -29.08 6.93
CA ASP A 485 -34.57 -27.75 6.45
C ASP A 485 -33.35 -26.81 6.42
N GLU A 486 -32.52 -26.97 5.39
CA GLU A 486 -31.35 -26.11 5.18
C GLU A 486 -31.85 -24.73 4.75
N THR A 487 -31.75 -23.77 5.66
CA THR A 487 -32.03 -22.36 5.39
C THR A 487 -31.12 -21.82 4.28
N LYS A 488 -31.64 -21.79 3.06
CA LYS A 488 -30.94 -21.28 1.86
C LYS A 488 -30.70 -19.76 1.90
N GLY A 489 -31.16 -19.07 2.95
CA GLY A 489 -31.22 -17.63 3.02
C GLY A 489 -29.99 -16.99 3.67
N MET A 490 -29.88 -15.68 3.48
CA MET A 490 -28.92 -14.80 4.14
C MET A 490 -29.63 -13.96 5.19
N LYS A 491 -29.11 -13.92 6.41
CA LYS A 491 -29.67 -13.09 7.48
C LYS A 491 -28.57 -12.23 8.10
N ILE A 492 -28.76 -10.93 8.08
CA ILE A 492 -27.85 -9.94 8.69
C ILE A 492 -28.68 -9.06 9.63
N ILE A 493 -28.31 -9.03 10.90
CA ILE A 493 -28.97 -8.22 11.93
C ILE A 493 -28.04 -7.06 12.28
N GLY A 494 -28.57 -5.85 12.32
CA GLY A 494 -27.82 -4.66 12.68
C GLY A 494 -26.76 -4.25 11.65
N LEU A 495 -27.06 -4.46 10.36
CA LEU A 495 -26.15 -4.07 9.27
C LEU A 495 -25.96 -2.54 9.27
N THR A 496 -24.72 -2.11 9.19
CA THR A 496 -24.30 -0.73 8.98
C THR A 496 -23.55 -0.56 7.66
N PRO A 497 -23.51 0.63 7.07
CA PRO A 497 -22.59 0.90 5.96
C PRO A 497 -21.14 0.63 6.35
N TYR A 498 -20.39 -0.06 5.49
CA TYR A 498 -18.99 -0.42 5.81
C TYR A 498 -18.07 0.80 6.00
N TRP A 499 -18.39 1.94 5.37
CA TRP A 499 -17.64 3.19 5.52
C TRP A 499 -17.97 3.97 6.78
N PHE A 500 -18.99 3.57 7.53
CA PHE A 500 -19.36 4.22 8.78
C PHE A 500 -18.36 3.90 9.89
N ASP A 501 -17.90 4.94 10.60
CA ASP A 501 -17.02 4.79 11.75
C ASP A 501 -17.79 5.08 13.05
N VAL A 502 -17.74 4.14 13.99
CA VAL A 502 -18.42 4.22 15.31
C VAL A 502 -17.99 5.45 16.12
N SER A 503 -16.78 5.97 15.84
CA SER A 503 -16.28 7.19 16.48
C SER A 503 -16.99 8.48 16.01
N GLU A 504 -17.65 8.44 14.86
CA GLU A 504 -18.33 9.61 14.26
C GLU A 504 -19.82 9.75 14.63
N GLY A 505 -20.36 8.80 15.39
CA GLY A 505 -21.76 8.84 15.83
C GLY A 505 -22.48 7.50 15.77
N SER A 506 -23.82 7.55 15.64
CA SER A 506 -24.67 6.36 15.50
C SER A 506 -25.17 6.22 14.06
N ALA A 507 -25.02 5.01 13.49
CA ALA A 507 -25.63 4.66 12.20
C ALA A 507 -27.01 4.07 12.38
N VAL A 508 -27.84 4.13 11.33
CA VAL A 508 -29.09 3.40 11.26
C VAL A 508 -28.80 1.92 11.04
N LEU A 509 -29.25 1.09 11.96
CA LEU A 509 -29.10 -0.36 11.88
C LEU A 509 -30.21 -0.97 11.04
N ASN A 510 -29.88 -1.81 10.08
CA ASN A 510 -30.82 -2.53 9.25
C ASN A 510 -30.77 -4.03 9.51
N THR A 511 -31.92 -4.68 9.51
CA THR A 511 -32.02 -6.14 9.50
C THR A 511 -32.43 -6.61 8.12
N VAL A 512 -31.63 -7.48 7.52
CA VAL A 512 -31.85 -8.07 6.21
C VAL A 512 -32.04 -9.56 6.41
N ASP A 513 -33.28 -10.05 6.24
CA ASP A 513 -33.63 -11.48 6.24
C ASP A 513 -34.08 -11.84 4.83
N MET A 514 -33.15 -12.37 4.03
CA MET A 514 -33.29 -12.59 2.61
C MET A 514 -33.39 -14.08 2.32
N GLN A 515 -34.60 -14.54 1.98
CA GLN A 515 -34.85 -15.92 1.57
C GLN A 515 -35.10 -16.06 0.07
N SER A 516 -35.27 -14.93 -0.62
CA SER A 516 -35.56 -14.81 -2.04
C SER A 516 -35.15 -13.43 -2.57
N LEU A 517 -35.51 -13.16 -3.81
CA LEU A 517 -35.28 -11.83 -4.42
C LEU A 517 -36.17 -10.78 -3.79
N PHE A 518 -35.62 -9.59 -3.47
CA PHE A 518 -36.37 -8.43 -3.03
C PHE A 518 -36.55 -7.43 -4.19
N LEU A 519 -37.78 -6.94 -4.36
CA LEU A 519 -38.04 -5.78 -5.18
C LEU A 519 -38.17 -4.56 -4.28
N LEU A 520 -37.17 -3.68 -4.31
CA LEU A 520 -36.99 -2.56 -3.37
C LEU A 520 -37.45 -1.23 -3.98
N THR A 521 -38.32 -0.55 -3.25
CA THR A 521 -38.75 0.82 -3.58
C THR A 521 -38.35 1.80 -2.49
N GLY A 522 -38.38 3.07 -2.79
CA GLY A 522 -38.08 4.14 -1.84
C GLY A 522 -37.67 5.43 -2.55
N PRO A 523 -37.73 6.56 -1.84
CA PRO A 523 -37.37 7.84 -2.44
C PRO A 523 -35.87 7.92 -2.77
N ASN A 524 -35.53 8.86 -3.65
CA ASN A 524 -34.13 9.26 -3.82
C ASN A 524 -33.65 9.88 -2.50
N GLY A 525 -32.42 9.52 -2.10
CA GLY A 525 -31.93 9.87 -0.75
C GLY A 525 -32.44 8.96 0.38
N GLY A 526 -33.33 8.00 0.08
CA GLY A 526 -33.85 7.04 1.05
C GLY A 526 -32.90 5.93 1.46
N GLY A 527 -31.68 5.87 0.92
CA GLY A 527 -30.64 4.93 1.32
C GLY A 527 -30.61 3.62 0.54
N LYS A 528 -31.36 3.47 -0.58
CA LYS A 528 -31.36 2.25 -1.41
C LYS A 528 -29.95 1.83 -1.86
N SER A 529 -29.24 2.74 -2.52
CA SER A 529 -27.89 2.49 -3.05
C SER A 529 -26.89 2.17 -1.92
N SER A 530 -26.98 2.88 -0.81
CA SER A 530 -26.16 2.61 0.38
C SER A 530 -26.44 1.24 0.99
N LEU A 531 -27.70 0.83 1.05
CA LEU A 531 -28.09 -0.50 1.52
C LEU A 531 -27.54 -1.61 0.61
N LEU A 532 -27.66 -1.47 -0.72
CA LEU A 532 -27.15 -2.44 -1.66
C LEU A 532 -25.62 -2.61 -1.54
N ARG A 533 -24.88 -1.49 -1.46
CA ARG A 533 -23.43 -1.53 -1.22
C ARG A 533 -23.06 -2.19 0.10
N SER A 534 -23.79 -1.88 1.16
CA SER A 534 -23.57 -2.45 2.49
C SER A 534 -23.80 -3.97 2.51
N ILE A 535 -24.87 -4.43 1.88
CA ILE A 535 -25.17 -5.87 1.74
C ILE A 535 -24.10 -6.56 0.89
N CYS A 536 -23.73 -5.96 -0.23
CA CYS A 536 -22.68 -6.50 -1.11
C CYS A 536 -21.35 -6.66 -0.37
N ALA A 537 -20.93 -5.62 0.35
CA ALA A 537 -19.69 -5.65 1.14
C ALA A 537 -19.77 -6.71 2.26
N ALA A 538 -20.86 -6.76 3.01
CA ALA A 538 -21.01 -7.74 4.09
C ALA A 538 -20.98 -9.19 3.55
N ALA A 539 -21.67 -9.46 2.45
CA ALA A 539 -21.67 -10.77 1.81
C ALA A 539 -20.26 -11.16 1.30
N LEU A 540 -19.58 -10.22 0.64
CA LEU A 540 -18.21 -10.44 0.14
C LEU A 540 -17.23 -10.71 1.27
N LEU A 541 -17.26 -9.89 2.33
CA LEU A 541 -16.42 -10.08 3.50
C LEU A 541 -16.69 -11.42 4.17
N GLY A 542 -17.96 -11.82 4.28
CA GLY A 542 -18.34 -13.10 4.82
C GLY A 542 -17.74 -14.28 4.05
N ILE A 543 -17.93 -14.33 2.73
CA ILE A 543 -17.39 -15.43 1.90
C ILE A 543 -15.85 -15.43 1.81
N CYS A 544 -15.19 -14.33 2.19
CA CYS A 544 -13.73 -14.27 2.36
C CYS A 544 -13.27 -14.72 3.75
N GLY A 545 -14.17 -14.96 4.70
CA GLY A 545 -13.84 -15.34 6.08
C GLY A 545 -13.52 -14.13 6.99
N PHE A 546 -13.88 -12.92 6.59
CA PHE A 546 -13.60 -11.69 7.33
C PHE A 546 -14.75 -11.29 8.26
N MET A 547 -14.48 -10.33 9.14
CA MET A 547 -15.50 -9.68 9.96
C MET A 547 -16.40 -8.80 9.10
N VAL A 548 -17.66 -8.68 9.50
CA VAL A 548 -18.69 -7.94 8.77
C VAL A 548 -19.27 -6.81 9.64
N PRO A 549 -19.70 -5.69 9.02
CA PRO A 549 -20.27 -4.53 9.72
C PRO A 549 -21.72 -4.79 10.15
N ALA A 550 -21.91 -5.65 11.14
CA ALA A 550 -23.23 -6.05 11.64
C ALA A 550 -23.16 -6.44 13.13
N GLU A 551 -24.30 -6.62 13.77
CA GLU A 551 -24.42 -7.17 15.13
C GLU A 551 -24.37 -8.70 15.11
N SER A 552 -24.97 -9.31 14.11
CA SER A 552 -24.83 -10.74 13.81
C SER A 552 -25.12 -10.99 12.34
N ALA A 553 -24.52 -12.04 11.76
CA ALA A 553 -24.74 -12.37 10.37
C ALA A 553 -24.66 -13.88 10.13
N PHE A 554 -25.53 -14.34 9.26
CA PHE A 554 -25.55 -15.67 8.69
C PHE A 554 -25.44 -15.53 7.18
N ILE A 555 -24.31 -15.94 6.60
CA ILE A 555 -23.98 -15.71 5.20
C ILE A 555 -23.72 -17.07 4.51
N PRO A 556 -24.51 -17.44 3.52
CA PRO A 556 -24.26 -18.64 2.73
C PRO A 556 -23.07 -18.41 1.81
N GLN A 557 -22.45 -19.49 1.39
CA GLN A 557 -21.40 -19.42 0.38
C GLN A 557 -22.02 -19.13 -0.99
N PHE A 558 -21.87 -17.89 -1.46
CA PHE A 558 -22.24 -17.52 -2.80
C PHE A 558 -21.20 -18.03 -3.81
N ASP A 559 -21.68 -18.46 -4.99
CA ASP A 559 -20.79 -18.81 -6.11
C ASP A 559 -20.40 -17.57 -6.94
N SER A 560 -21.17 -16.50 -6.82
CA SER A 560 -20.87 -15.19 -7.39
C SER A 560 -21.64 -14.08 -6.67
N ILE A 561 -21.03 -12.90 -6.60
CA ILE A 561 -21.63 -11.66 -6.10
C ILE A 561 -21.59 -10.65 -7.22
N MET A 562 -22.74 -10.15 -7.64
CA MET A 562 -22.89 -9.23 -8.75
C MET A 562 -23.61 -7.98 -8.29
N LEU A 563 -22.99 -6.84 -8.43
CA LEU A 563 -23.54 -5.53 -8.09
C LEU A 563 -23.54 -4.66 -9.34
N HIS A 564 -24.73 -4.23 -9.75
CA HIS A 564 -24.91 -3.20 -10.76
C HIS A 564 -25.42 -1.92 -10.10
N MET A 565 -24.71 -0.83 -10.36
CA MET A 565 -25.12 0.52 -9.98
C MET A 565 -25.34 1.33 -11.26
N LYS A 566 -25.78 2.56 -11.12
CA LYS A 566 -26.05 3.44 -12.25
C LYS A 566 -24.92 3.46 -13.28
N SER A 567 -25.26 3.20 -14.55
CA SER A 567 -24.36 3.30 -15.72
C SER A 567 -24.29 4.73 -16.26
N TYR A 568 -23.16 5.06 -16.87
CA TYR A 568 -22.91 6.32 -17.57
C TYR A 568 -22.64 6.07 -19.05
N ASP A 569 -22.83 7.12 -19.87
CA ASP A 569 -22.46 7.04 -21.29
C ASP A 569 -20.97 6.71 -21.45
N SER A 570 -20.65 5.90 -22.44
CA SER A 570 -19.28 5.59 -22.85
C SER A 570 -19.01 6.15 -24.26
N PRO A 571 -18.65 7.42 -24.37
CA PRO A 571 -18.40 8.06 -25.68
C PRO A 571 -17.24 7.40 -26.43
N ALA A 572 -16.25 6.91 -25.72
CA ALA A 572 -15.10 6.22 -26.30
C ALA A 572 -15.49 4.92 -27.05
N ASP A 573 -16.51 4.23 -26.54
CA ASP A 573 -17.05 2.99 -27.14
C ASP A 573 -18.27 3.26 -28.02
N GLY A 574 -18.71 4.53 -28.17
CA GLY A 574 -19.90 4.92 -28.91
C GLY A 574 -21.21 4.36 -28.36
N LYS A 575 -21.23 4.06 -27.01
CA LYS A 575 -22.39 3.45 -26.34
C LYS A 575 -23.10 4.46 -25.45
N SER A 576 -24.44 4.47 -25.51
CA SER A 576 -25.27 5.17 -24.54
C SER A 576 -25.29 4.45 -23.18
N SER A 577 -25.63 5.16 -22.10
CA SER A 577 -25.79 4.59 -20.76
C SER A 577 -26.73 3.37 -20.74
N PHE A 578 -27.81 3.43 -21.48
CA PHE A 578 -28.74 2.29 -21.60
C PHE A 578 -28.14 1.08 -22.32
N GLN A 579 -27.33 1.29 -23.36
CA GLN A 579 -26.62 0.18 -24.03
C GLN A 579 -25.58 -0.46 -23.10
N VAL A 580 -24.88 0.34 -22.31
CA VAL A 580 -23.94 -0.16 -21.29
C VAL A 580 -24.70 -0.96 -20.25
N GLU A 581 -25.79 -0.42 -19.71
CA GLU A 581 -26.65 -1.10 -18.74
C GLU A 581 -27.16 -2.43 -19.27
N MET A 582 -27.68 -2.49 -20.50
CA MET A 582 -28.17 -3.75 -21.08
C MET A 582 -27.06 -4.77 -21.30
N SER A 583 -25.86 -4.36 -21.61
CA SER A 583 -24.69 -5.25 -21.70
C SER A 583 -24.35 -5.87 -20.32
N GLU A 584 -24.40 -5.05 -19.27
CA GLU A 584 -24.18 -5.51 -17.89
C GLU A 584 -25.31 -6.43 -17.39
N MET A 585 -26.56 -6.08 -17.69
CA MET A 585 -27.72 -6.95 -17.36
C MET A 585 -27.62 -8.30 -18.06
N ARG A 586 -27.22 -8.33 -19.32
CA ARG A 586 -26.95 -9.59 -20.04
C ARG A 586 -25.91 -10.46 -19.30
N SER A 587 -24.80 -9.85 -18.87
CA SER A 587 -23.75 -10.55 -18.13
C SER A 587 -24.27 -11.10 -16.79
N ILE A 588 -25.06 -10.30 -16.06
CA ILE A 588 -25.66 -10.70 -14.77
C ILE A 588 -26.64 -11.85 -14.98
N VAL A 589 -27.61 -11.72 -15.87
CA VAL A 589 -28.65 -12.75 -16.10
C VAL A 589 -28.03 -14.06 -16.59
N ASN A 590 -27.07 -13.99 -17.51
CA ASN A 590 -26.38 -15.18 -18.02
C ASN A 590 -25.45 -15.83 -16.99
N GLY A 591 -24.93 -15.05 -16.05
CA GLY A 591 -24.01 -15.51 -15.00
C GLY A 591 -24.70 -15.94 -13.71
N ALA A 592 -25.95 -15.53 -13.46
CA ALA A 592 -26.66 -15.83 -12.22
C ALA A 592 -27.02 -17.31 -12.10
N THR A 593 -26.90 -17.83 -10.90
CA THR A 593 -27.34 -19.16 -10.49
C THR A 593 -28.19 -19.08 -9.22
N SER A 594 -28.79 -20.13 -8.78
CA SER A 594 -29.55 -20.20 -7.51
C SER A 594 -28.67 -19.94 -6.28
N ARG A 595 -27.34 -19.94 -6.46
CA ARG A 595 -26.34 -19.68 -5.42
C ARG A 595 -25.68 -18.31 -5.53
N SER A 596 -26.18 -17.46 -6.42
CA SER A 596 -25.64 -16.11 -6.64
C SER A 596 -26.35 -15.09 -5.78
N LEU A 597 -25.62 -14.00 -5.43
CA LEU A 597 -26.19 -12.77 -4.90
C LEU A 597 -26.19 -11.73 -6.02
N VAL A 598 -27.39 -11.26 -6.38
CA VAL A 598 -27.58 -10.26 -7.44
C VAL A 598 -28.17 -8.99 -6.87
N LEU A 599 -27.44 -7.88 -7.00
CA LEU A 599 -27.84 -6.57 -6.48
C LEU A 599 -27.86 -5.58 -7.64
N ILE A 600 -29.03 -5.04 -7.95
CA ILE A 600 -29.24 -4.11 -9.07
C ILE A 600 -29.89 -2.84 -8.56
N ASP A 601 -29.24 -1.69 -8.78
CA ASP A 601 -29.74 -0.38 -8.40
C ASP A 601 -30.34 0.36 -9.58
N GLU A 602 -31.57 0.83 -9.45
CA GLU A 602 -32.30 1.68 -10.38
C GLU A 602 -32.35 1.13 -11.84
N ILE A 603 -32.82 -0.08 -12.00
CA ILE A 603 -32.89 -0.78 -13.30
C ILE A 603 -33.69 -0.01 -14.37
N CYS A 604 -33.17 0.00 -15.60
CA CYS A 604 -33.81 0.54 -16.82
C CYS A 604 -34.15 2.04 -16.75
N ARG A 605 -33.34 2.84 -16.06
CA ARG A 605 -33.56 4.28 -15.91
C ARG A 605 -33.25 5.07 -17.19
N GLY A 606 -32.38 4.57 -18.07
CA GLY A 606 -31.83 5.29 -19.23
C GLY A 606 -32.69 5.23 -20.48
N THR A 607 -33.98 4.79 -20.42
CA THR A 607 -34.85 4.62 -21.57
C THR A 607 -36.28 5.13 -21.32
N GLU A 608 -37.16 5.01 -22.33
CA GLU A 608 -38.57 5.35 -22.21
C GLU A 608 -39.25 4.49 -21.14
N THR A 609 -40.00 5.13 -20.25
CA THR A 609 -40.51 4.54 -19.00
C THR A 609 -41.33 3.28 -19.20
N ALA A 610 -42.25 3.25 -20.18
CA ALA A 610 -43.13 2.10 -20.36
C ALA A 610 -42.35 0.85 -20.84
N LYS A 611 -41.45 1.01 -21.83
CA LYS A 611 -40.62 -0.09 -22.34
C LYS A 611 -39.60 -0.53 -21.30
N GLY A 612 -38.99 0.45 -20.60
CA GLY A 612 -38.07 0.19 -19.48
C GLY A 612 -38.72 -0.62 -18.35
N THR A 613 -39.96 -0.28 -17.99
CA THR A 613 -40.73 -1.03 -16.99
C THR A 613 -40.97 -2.49 -17.39
N CYS A 614 -41.32 -2.73 -18.66
CA CYS A 614 -41.54 -4.10 -19.17
C CYS A 614 -40.23 -4.91 -19.18
N ILE A 615 -39.10 -4.30 -19.58
CA ILE A 615 -37.79 -4.97 -19.56
C ILE A 615 -37.38 -5.29 -18.12
N ALA A 616 -37.54 -4.33 -17.20
CA ALA A 616 -37.25 -4.54 -15.78
C ALA A 616 -38.09 -5.67 -15.17
N GLY A 617 -39.40 -5.69 -15.46
CA GLY A 617 -40.31 -6.77 -15.03
C GLY A 617 -39.86 -8.14 -15.52
N SER A 618 -39.47 -8.25 -16.79
CA SER A 618 -38.99 -9.51 -17.37
C SER A 618 -37.69 -9.98 -16.74
N ILE A 619 -36.77 -9.05 -16.39
CA ILE A 619 -35.53 -9.38 -15.68
C ILE A 619 -35.84 -9.88 -14.25
N VAL A 620 -36.78 -9.25 -13.55
CA VAL A 620 -37.25 -9.68 -12.24
C VAL A 620 -37.79 -11.12 -12.30
N GLU A 621 -38.70 -11.44 -13.26
CA GLU A 621 -39.20 -12.79 -13.47
C GLU A 621 -38.11 -13.79 -13.71
N THR A 622 -37.16 -13.47 -14.58
CA THR A 622 -36.02 -14.35 -14.91
C THR A 622 -35.14 -14.64 -13.69
N LEU A 623 -34.83 -13.66 -12.89
CA LEU A 623 -34.03 -13.81 -11.66
C LEU A 623 -34.81 -14.57 -10.56
N ASP A 624 -36.12 -14.35 -10.47
CA ASP A 624 -36.99 -15.11 -9.56
C ASP A 624 -37.06 -16.61 -9.96
N GLU A 625 -37.11 -16.90 -11.28
CA GLU A 625 -37.09 -18.27 -11.80
C GLU A 625 -35.74 -18.95 -11.55
N ILE A 626 -34.64 -18.25 -11.71
CA ILE A 626 -33.28 -18.73 -11.36
C ILE A 626 -33.21 -19.07 -9.86
N GLY A 627 -33.95 -18.35 -9.02
CA GLY A 627 -34.01 -18.57 -7.58
C GLY A 627 -32.79 -18.04 -6.83
N CYS A 628 -32.09 -17.01 -7.38
CA CYS A 628 -30.99 -16.33 -6.70
C CYS A 628 -31.51 -15.44 -5.56
N LEU A 629 -30.62 -15.15 -4.58
CA LEU A 629 -30.85 -14.10 -3.59
C LEU A 629 -30.46 -12.75 -4.18
N GLY A 630 -31.11 -11.69 -3.74
CA GLY A 630 -30.71 -10.36 -4.19
C GLY A 630 -31.74 -9.28 -3.96
N ILE A 631 -31.40 -8.10 -4.44
CA ILE A 631 -32.25 -6.91 -4.41
C ILE A 631 -32.24 -6.24 -5.78
N ILE A 632 -33.42 -5.94 -6.30
CA ILE A 632 -33.58 -5.04 -7.43
C ILE A 632 -34.29 -3.79 -6.93
N SER A 633 -33.61 -2.65 -6.95
CA SER A 633 -34.23 -1.37 -6.63
C SER A 633 -34.82 -0.72 -7.88
N THR A 634 -35.92 -0.07 -7.75
CA THR A 634 -36.61 0.57 -8.87
C THR A 634 -37.39 1.82 -8.48
N HIS A 635 -37.44 2.78 -9.37
CA HIS A 635 -38.38 3.91 -9.36
C HIS A 635 -39.55 3.69 -10.33
N LEU A 636 -39.54 2.61 -11.08
CA LEU A 636 -40.55 2.32 -12.08
C LEU A 636 -41.80 1.71 -11.41
N HIS A 637 -42.61 2.54 -10.76
CA HIS A 637 -43.79 2.08 -10.03
C HIS A 637 -44.81 1.34 -10.91
N GLY A 638 -44.78 1.54 -12.21
CA GLY A 638 -45.59 0.78 -13.17
C GLY A 638 -45.32 -0.74 -13.16
N ILE A 639 -44.17 -1.17 -12.63
CA ILE A 639 -43.82 -2.60 -12.52
C ILE A 639 -44.84 -3.39 -11.67
N PHE A 640 -45.47 -2.74 -10.68
CA PHE A 640 -46.45 -3.35 -9.79
C PHE A 640 -47.82 -3.52 -10.46
N SER A 641 -48.04 -2.90 -11.63
CA SER A 641 -49.24 -3.04 -12.45
C SER A 641 -49.05 -4.07 -13.57
N LEU A 642 -47.85 -4.61 -13.75
CA LEU A 642 -47.58 -5.64 -14.74
C LEU A 642 -48.05 -7.02 -14.22
N PRO A 643 -48.56 -7.89 -15.09
CA PRO A 643 -48.95 -9.27 -14.74
C PRO A 643 -47.71 -10.17 -14.62
N LEU A 644 -46.85 -9.90 -13.64
CA LEU A 644 -45.61 -10.65 -13.42
C LEU A 644 -45.89 -12.03 -12.82
N SER A 645 -45.18 -13.04 -13.32
CA SER A 645 -45.27 -14.44 -12.86
C SER A 645 -44.18 -14.78 -11.86
N THR A 646 -43.96 -13.91 -10.84
CA THR A 646 -43.00 -14.17 -9.78
C THR A 646 -43.55 -15.12 -8.72
N LYS A 647 -42.73 -16.07 -8.26
CA LYS A 647 -43.10 -17.09 -7.27
C LYS A 647 -42.71 -16.72 -5.85
N ASN A 648 -41.52 -16.17 -5.68
CA ASN A 648 -40.89 -15.94 -4.38
C ASN A 648 -40.45 -14.51 -4.12
N THR A 649 -40.57 -13.61 -5.09
CA THR A 649 -40.16 -12.22 -4.96
C THR A 649 -40.93 -11.50 -3.88
N VAL A 650 -40.23 -10.84 -2.97
CA VAL A 650 -40.82 -10.07 -1.84
C VAL A 650 -40.67 -8.58 -2.09
N HIS A 651 -41.73 -7.83 -1.78
CA HIS A 651 -41.69 -6.36 -1.87
C HIS A 651 -41.15 -5.76 -0.57
N LYS A 652 -40.09 -4.96 -0.72
CA LYS A 652 -39.46 -4.23 0.37
C LYS A 652 -39.38 -2.74 0.04
N ALA A 653 -39.35 -1.92 1.07
CA ALA A 653 -39.27 -0.46 0.93
C ALA A 653 -38.27 0.15 1.91
N MET A 654 -37.68 1.28 1.50
CA MET A 654 -37.00 2.18 2.44
C MET A 654 -38.07 3.09 3.06
N SER A 655 -38.15 3.06 4.37
CA SER A 655 -39.26 3.76 5.05
C SER A 655 -39.02 5.28 5.15
N THR A 656 -40.15 5.99 5.19
CA THR A 656 -40.18 7.42 5.41
C THR A 656 -41.13 7.73 6.58
N GLU A 657 -40.87 8.81 7.32
CA GLU A 657 -41.75 9.33 8.36
C GLU A 657 -42.19 10.75 7.99
N TYR A 658 -43.42 11.10 8.35
CA TYR A 658 -43.91 12.43 8.14
C TYR A 658 -43.82 13.22 9.46
N ILE A 659 -42.90 14.19 9.53
CA ILE A 659 -42.63 14.99 10.72
C ILE A 659 -42.73 16.48 10.32
N ASP A 660 -43.49 17.25 11.06
CA ASP A 660 -43.65 18.71 10.90
C ASP A 660 -44.01 19.16 9.46
N GLY A 661 -44.82 18.37 8.77
CA GLY A 661 -45.24 18.72 7.42
C GLY A 661 -44.27 18.34 6.31
N GLN A 662 -43.16 17.62 6.64
CA GLN A 662 -42.17 17.16 5.69
C GLN A 662 -42.00 15.65 5.74
N THR A 663 -41.75 15.03 4.59
CA THR A 663 -41.42 13.62 4.50
C THR A 663 -39.93 13.48 4.74
N ILE A 664 -39.53 12.71 5.75
CA ILE A 664 -38.13 12.48 6.13
C ILE A 664 -37.80 10.99 5.94
N PRO A 665 -36.68 10.63 5.29
CA PRO A 665 -36.26 9.24 5.18
C PRO A 665 -35.77 8.74 6.54
N THR A 666 -36.15 7.53 6.90
CA THR A 666 -35.65 6.85 8.10
C THR A 666 -34.46 5.94 7.83
N TRP A 667 -34.15 5.72 6.57
CA TRP A 667 -33.11 4.79 6.08
C TRP A 667 -33.26 3.36 6.58
N LYS A 668 -34.46 2.94 6.96
CA LYS A 668 -34.78 1.59 7.43
C LYS A 668 -35.47 0.78 6.35
N LEU A 669 -35.05 -0.48 6.22
CA LEU A 669 -35.68 -1.47 5.36
C LEU A 669 -36.92 -2.02 6.06
N VAL A 670 -38.07 -1.95 5.37
CA VAL A 670 -39.37 -2.42 5.86
C VAL A 670 -40.07 -3.23 4.77
N ASP A 671 -41.11 -3.97 5.16
CA ASP A 671 -41.99 -4.66 4.21
C ASP A 671 -42.92 -3.66 3.50
N GLY A 672 -43.20 -3.94 2.23
CA GLY A 672 -44.17 -3.19 1.44
C GLY A 672 -43.58 -2.40 0.27
N ILE A 673 -44.35 -1.41 -0.18
CA ILE A 673 -44.02 -0.56 -1.34
C ILE A 673 -44.07 0.89 -0.91
N CYS A 674 -42.99 1.62 -1.14
CA CYS A 674 -42.96 3.08 -0.92
C CYS A 674 -43.12 3.80 -2.26
N ARG A 675 -44.09 4.69 -2.34
CA ARG A 675 -44.34 5.55 -3.50
C ARG A 675 -43.96 7.01 -3.27
N GLU A 676 -43.43 7.32 -2.09
CA GLU A 676 -43.01 8.66 -1.73
C GLU A 676 -41.83 9.14 -2.56
N SER A 677 -41.81 10.45 -2.83
CA SER A 677 -40.73 11.12 -3.51
C SER A 677 -40.28 12.33 -2.69
N LEU A 678 -39.00 12.51 -2.54
CA LEU A 678 -38.34 13.65 -1.87
C LEU A 678 -37.79 14.65 -2.89
N ALA A 679 -38.36 14.69 -4.11
CA ALA A 679 -37.77 15.51 -5.18
C ALA A 679 -37.84 17.01 -4.89
N PHE A 680 -38.92 17.46 -4.35
CA PHE A 680 -39.09 18.88 -4.00
C PHE A 680 -38.26 19.28 -2.79
N GLU A 681 -38.25 18.44 -1.76
CA GLU A 681 -37.39 18.63 -0.57
C GLU A 681 -35.92 18.68 -0.93
N THR A 682 -35.46 17.76 -1.77
CA THR A 682 -34.10 17.75 -2.27
C THR A 682 -33.75 19.00 -3.07
N ALA A 683 -34.65 19.43 -3.96
CA ALA A 683 -34.43 20.63 -4.74
C ALA A 683 -34.34 21.90 -3.84
N LYS A 684 -35.11 21.96 -2.75
CA LYS A 684 -35.00 23.02 -1.74
C LYS A 684 -33.67 23.01 -1.01
N VAL A 685 -33.21 21.82 -0.57
CA VAL A 685 -31.93 21.66 0.14
C VAL A 685 -30.74 22.02 -0.77
N GLU A 686 -30.82 21.68 -2.04
CA GLU A 686 -29.75 22.00 -3.04
C GLU A 686 -29.80 23.48 -3.50
N GLY A 687 -30.75 24.27 -3.00
CA GLY A 687 -30.78 25.72 -3.21
C GLY A 687 -31.43 26.15 -4.51
N LEU A 688 -32.30 25.32 -5.10
CA LEU A 688 -33.14 25.76 -6.23
C LEU A 688 -34.08 26.85 -5.75
N ALA A 689 -34.28 27.92 -6.54
CA ALA A 689 -35.06 29.07 -6.16
C ALA A 689 -36.52 28.67 -5.78
N GLU A 690 -37.02 29.17 -4.64
CA GLU A 690 -38.32 28.82 -4.07
C GLU A 690 -39.46 29.01 -5.09
N ALA A 691 -39.40 30.07 -5.92
CA ALA A 691 -40.40 30.32 -6.97
C ALA A 691 -40.45 29.18 -8.03
N ILE A 692 -39.32 28.54 -8.33
CA ILE A 692 -39.27 27.40 -9.27
C ILE A 692 -39.91 26.18 -8.60
N ILE A 693 -39.65 25.97 -7.33
CA ILE A 693 -40.21 24.84 -6.56
C ILE A 693 -41.71 24.98 -6.40
N GLN A 694 -42.20 26.14 -5.99
CA GLN A 694 -43.64 26.43 -5.89
C GLN A 694 -44.33 26.18 -7.24
N ARG A 695 -43.74 26.66 -8.33
CA ARG A 695 -44.32 26.42 -9.66
C ARG A 695 -44.31 24.94 -10.04
N ALA A 696 -43.27 24.20 -9.66
CA ALA A 696 -43.21 22.75 -9.89
C ALA A 696 -44.28 22.00 -9.08
N GLU A 697 -44.51 22.38 -7.83
CA GLU A 697 -45.56 21.82 -6.99
C GLU A 697 -46.98 22.11 -7.56
N GLU A 698 -47.21 23.35 -8.06
CA GLU A 698 -48.44 23.70 -8.75
C GLU A 698 -48.67 22.85 -10.03
N LEU A 699 -47.63 22.68 -10.85
CA LEU A 699 -47.69 21.86 -12.06
C LEU A 699 -47.99 20.41 -11.71
N TYR A 700 -47.30 19.86 -10.71
CA TYR A 700 -47.54 18.50 -10.21
C TYR A 700 -49.02 18.32 -9.77
N SER A 701 -49.49 19.22 -8.93
CA SER A 701 -50.88 19.20 -8.44
C SER A 701 -51.91 19.34 -9.57
N SER A 702 -51.63 20.15 -10.60
CA SER A 702 -52.55 20.37 -11.73
C SER A 702 -52.71 19.14 -12.64
N VAL A 703 -51.69 18.30 -12.75
CA VAL A 703 -51.68 17.12 -13.65
C VAL A 703 -52.10 15.87 -12.90
N TYR A 704 -51.49 15.60 -11.74
CA TYR A 704 -51.57 14.30 -11.07
C TYR A 704 -52.73 14.23 -10.05
N THR A 705 -53.27 15.37 -9.56
CA THR A 705 -54.50 15.35 -8.74
C THR A 705 -55.75 15.13 -9.57
N LYS A 706 -55.73 15.42 -10.87
CA LYS A 706 -56.89 15.15 -11.77
C LYS A 706 -56.99 13.68 -12.18
N GLU A 707 -55.91 12.95 -12.25
CA GLU A 707 -55.89 11.50 -12.54
C GLU A 707 -56.35 10.66 -11.33
N ALA A 708 -56.16 11.15 -10.10
CA ALA A 708 -56.65 10.49 -8.87
C ALA A 708 -58.17 10.52 -8.71
N SER A 709 -58.88 11.40 -9.44
CA SER A 709 -60.38 11.49 -9.38
C SER A 709 -61.07 10.58 -10.41
N SER A 710 -60.34 9.89 -11.30
CA SER A 710 -60.94 9.02 -12.34
C SER A 710 -60.59 7.52 -12.23
N GLY A 711 -60.01 7.06 -11.15
CA GLY A 711 -59.74 5.65 -10.90
C GLY A 711 -59.24 5.35 -9.52
N LEU A 712 -60.08 4.72 -8.73
CA LEU A 712 -59.81 3.97 -7.51
C LEU A 712 -58.35 3.91 -6.96
N PHE A 713 -57.96 4.95 -6.20
CA PHE A 713 -56.95 4.84 -5.17
C PHE A 713 -57.22 5.87 -4.05
N ASN A 714 -57.72 5.40 -2.92
CA ASN A 714 -57.81 6.16 -1.68
C ASN A 714 -56.38 6.40 -1.15
N ALA A 715 -55.90 7.63 -1.27
CA ALA A 715 -54.81 8.12 -0.45
C ALA A 715 -55.34 9.41 0.23
N GLN A 716 -55.37 9.41 1.51
CA GLN A 716 -55.73 10.57 2.35
C GLN A 716 -54.68 11.66 2.12
N LEU A 717 -55.09 12.73 1.47
CA LEU A 717 -54.37 14.03 1.45
C LEU A 717 -54.88 14.85 2.62
N THR A 718 -54.06 15.06 3.61
CA THR A 718 -54.29 16.08 4.65
C THR A 718 -53.63 17.39 4.25
N GLN A 719 -54.37 18.46 4.43
CA GLN A 719 -54.13 19.82 3.99
C GLN A 719 -52.89 20.49 4.58
N PHE A 720 -52.25 21.28 3.74
CA PHE A 720 -51.17 22.20 4.10
C PHE A 720 -51.63 23.40 4.91
N GLY A 721 -51.03 23.69 6.01
CA GLY A 721 -51.08 24.94 6.75
C GLY A 721 -49.64 25.49 6.93
N SER A 722 -49.42 26.62 6.31
CA SER A 722 -48.18 27.39 6.39
C SER A 722 -47.93 27.99 7.77
N LYS A 723 -46.75 27.85 8.32
CA LYS A 723 -46.04 28.91 9.07
C LYS A 723 -44.61 28.53 9.36
N GLY A 724 -43.73 29.50 9.12
CA GLY A 724 -42.29 29.35 9.16
C GLY A 724 -41.69 29.19 10.57
N ALA A 725 -40.61 28.52 10.63
CA ALA A 725 -39.64 28.58 11.71
C ALA A 725 -38.21 28.44 11.19
N GLN A 726 -37.36 29.26 11.74
CA GLN A 726 -35.99 29.57 11.36
C GLN A 726 -35.07 28.35 11.42
N THR A 727 -34.35 28.19 10.36
CA THR A 727 -33.22 27.27 10.22
C THR A 727 -32.00 27.71 11.05
N ARG A 728 -31.52 26.85 11.93
CA ARG A 728 -30.13 26.86 12.35
C ARG A 728 -29.37 25.86 11.48
N SER A 729 -28.63 26.38 10.53
CA SER A 729 -27.69 25.64 9.72
C SER A 729 -26.47 25.27 10.56
N LEU A 730 -26.24 23.98 10.74
CA LEU A 730 -24.94 23.46 11.12
C LEU A 730 -24.25 22.96 9.83
N SER A 731 -23.65 23.90 9.12
CA SER A 731 -22.70 23.59 8.05
C SER A 731 -21.32 23.41 8.67
N HIS A 732 -20.90 22.19 8.86
CA HIS A 732 -19.48 21.90 8.98
C HIS A 732 -18.87 21.81 7.56
N LYS A 733 -18.51 23.00 7.04
CA LYS A 733 -17.44 23.05 6.01
C LYS A 733 -16.12 22.79 6.72
N PRO A 734 -15.23 21.93 6.18
CA PRO A 734 -13.88 21.87 6.68
C PRO A 734 -13.23 23.23 6.48
N LYS A 735 -12.77 23.85 7.56
CA LYS A 735 -11.98 25.09 7.52
C LYS A 735 -10.76 24.85 6.62
N PRO A 736 -10.42 25.79 5.73
CA PRO A 736 -9.15 25.75 5.06
C PRO A 736 -8.03 25.84 6.12
N THR A 737 -7.29 24.76 6.32
CA THR A 737 -6.11 24.73 7.18
C THR A 737 -5.15 25.81 6.69
N ASN A 738 -4.89 26.77 7.52
CA ASN A 738 -4.03 27.90 7.24
C ASN A 738 -2.61 27.33 6.99
N LYS A 739 -1.98 27.69 5.90
CA LYS A 739 -0.62 27.23 5.51
C LYS A 739 0.40 27.39 6.63
N MET A 740 0.15 28.35 7.52
CA MET A 740 0.99 28.73 8.66
C MET A 740 0.81 27.79 9.88
N GLU A 741 -0.35 27.16 10.06
CA GLU A 741 -0.60 26.19 11.13
C GLU A 741 0.08 24.86 10.82
N VAL A 742 -0.04 24.36 9.58
CA VAL A 742 0.61 23.13 9.15
C VAL A 742 2.13 23.21 9.24
N PHE A 743 2.71 24.37 8.94
CA PHE A 743 4.15 24.60 9.06
C PHE A 743 4.63 24.50 10.51
N LYS A 744 3.92 25.12 11.47
CA LYS A 744 4.24 25.05 12.90
C LYS A 744 4.04 23.65 13.48
N ASP A 745 3.03 22.92 13.02
CA ASP A 745 2.79 21.55 13.46
C ASP A 745 3.92 20.63 13.01
N VAL A 746 4.37 20.75 11.75
CA VAL A 746 5.51 19.99 11.23
C VAL A 746 6.79 20.35 11.97
N GLU A 747 7.06 21.63 12.20
CA GLU A 747 8.23 22.10 12.96
C GLU A 747 8.28 21.52 14.37
N THR A 748 7.16 21.54 15.07
CA THR A 748 7.05 21.00 16.44
C THR A 748 7.29 19.49 16.47
N VAL A 749 6.68 18.74 15.57
CA VAL A 749 6.81 17.28 15.49
C VAL A 749 8.24 16.88 15.11
N VAL A 750 8.83 17.54 14.10
CA VAL A 750 10.21 17.29 13.67
C VAL A 750 11.19 17.58 14.80
N THR A 751 11.02 18.69 15.50
CA THR A 751 11.88 19.04 16.64
C THR A 751 11.83 17.98 17.74
N LEU A 752 10.64 17.52 18.13
CA LEU A 752 10.47 16.51 19.16
C LEU A 752 11.10 15.16 18.77
N ILE A 753 10.87 14.70 17.54
CA ILE A 753 11.41 13.42 17.04
C ILE A 753 12.94 13.47 17.02
N CYS A 754 13.51 14.51 16.44
CA CYS A 754 14.96 14.63 16.27
C CYS A 754 15.67 14.86 17.60
N GLN A 755 15.12 15.68 18.51
CA GLN A 755 15.69 15.89 19.84
C GLN A 755 15.73 14.58 20.64
N LYS A 756 14.63 13.82 20.62
CA LYS A 756 14.56 12.51 21.29
C LYS A 756 15.62 11.54 20.76
N LYS A 757 15.75 11.43 19.43
CA LYS A 757 16.72 10.52 18.81
C LYS A 757 18.16 10.95 19.05
N LEU A 758 18.45 12.23 18.98
CA LEU A 758 19.78 12.75 19.33
C LEU A 758 20.13 12.50 20.80
N MET A 759 19.18 12.70 21.71
CA MET A 759 19.40 12.38 23.13
C MET A 759 19.70 10.89 23.36
N GLU A 760 19.02 10.01 22.65
CA GLU A 760 19.30 8.56 22.70
C GLU A 760 20.71 8.24 22.19
N LEU A 761 21.09 8.80 21.02
CA LEU A 761 22.40 8.58 20.42
C LEU A 761 23.55 9.12 21.29
N TYR A 762 23.36 10.28 21.95
CA TYR A 762 24.36 10.88 22.82
C TYR A 762 24.45 10.19 24.18
N LYS A 763 23.35 9.66 24.73
CA LYS A 763 23.38 8.80 25.92
C LYS A 763 24.19 7.51 25.70
N LEU A 764 24.06 6.92 24.51
CA LEU A 764 24.86 5.75 24.10
C LEU A 764 26.36 6.06 24.01
N LYS A 765 26.72 7.33 23.74
CA LYS A 765 28.10 7.80 23.62
C LYS A 765 28.72 8.28 24.94
N ASN A 766 28.03 8.23 26.08
CA ASN A 766 28.43 8.76 27.39
C ASN A 766 28.92 10.22 27.37
N THR A 767 28.39 11.05 26.50
CA THR A 767 28.72 12.49 26.42
C THR A 767 27.59 13.30 27.05
N SER A 768 27.97 14.24 27.93
CA SER A 768 27.03 15.12 28.65
C SER A 768 26.46 16.27 27.82
N ASP A 769 27.06 16.59 26.69
CA ASP A 769 26.70 17.74 25.87
C ASP A 769 25.87 17.32 24.65
N VAL A 770 24.56 17.24 24.86
CA VAL A 770 23.61 17.07 23.74
C VAL A 770 23.47 18.43 23.03
N PRO A 771 23.73 18.50 21.70
CA PRO A 771 23.56 19.76 20.99
C PRO A 771 22.09 20.19 21.01
N VAL A 772 21.86 21.49 21.19
CA VAL A 772 20.51 22.06 21.11
C VAL A 772 20.03 21.99 19.67
N PHE A 773 18.90 21.38 19.48
CA PHE A 773 18.31 21.20 18.17
C PHE A 773 17.46 22.41 17.79
N ASN A 774 17.88 23.12 16.74
CA ASN A 774 17.15 24.28 16.22
C ASN A 774 16.74 24.04 14.76
N CYS A 775 15.42 23.99 14.51
CA CYS A 775 14.86 24.05 13.18
C CYS A 775 14.85 25.51 12.69
N VAL A 776 15.26 25.71 11.44
CA VAL A 776 15.25 27.01 10.78
C VAL A 776 14.42 26.94 9.51
N ALA A 777 13.50 27.88 9.36
CA ALA A 777 12.67 28.00 8.18
C ALA A 777 13.37 28.82 7.08
N ILE A 778 13.22 28.39 5.83
CA ILE A 778 13.62 29.12 4.63
C ILE A 778 12.35 29.37 3.81
N ALA A 779 11.98 30.63 3.69
CA ALA A 779 10.80 31.04 2.93
C ALA A 779 10.99 30.86 1.41
N ALA A 780 9.88 30.95 0.67
CA ALA A 780 9.93 31.00 -0.79
C ALA A 780 10.86 32.14 -1.26
N ARG A 781 11.82 31.81 -2.13
CA ARG A 781 12.84 32.73 -2.67
C ARG A 781 13.98 33.13 -1.73
N GLU A 782 13.97 32.71 -0.47
CA GLU A 782 15.04 32.91 0.48
C GLU A 782 16.17 31.89 0.27
N GLN A 783 17.42 32.27 0.47
CA GLN A 783 18.57 31.38 0.40
C GLN A 783 18.97 30.91 1.79
N PRO A 784 19.54 29.68 1.92
CA PRO A 784 20.04 29.21 3.20
C PRO A 784 21.21 30.09 3.69
N PRO A 785 21.37 30.26 4.99
CA PRO A 785 22.46 31.11 5.53
C PRO A 785 23.84 30.46 5.27
N PRO A 786 24.90 31.26 5.14
CA PRO A 786 26.25 30.75 4.87
C PRO A 786 26.77 29.72 5.87
N SER A 787 26.21 29.68 7.08
CA SER A 787 26.55 28.69 8.12
C SER A 787 26.15 27.26 7.78
N THR A 788 25.43 27.04 6.69
CA THR A 788 25.03 25.68 6.18
C THR A 788 26.03 25.11 5.18
N ILE A 789 26.99 25.91 4.74
CA ILE A 789 28.02 25.45 3.78
C ILE A 789 28.92 24.43 4.46
N GLY A 790 28.95 23.21 3.89
CA GLY A 790 29.76 22.10 4.42
C GLY A 790 29.21 21.45 5.70
N ALA A 791 28.02 21.84 6.14
CA ALA A 791 27.35 21.22 7.28
C ALA A 791 26.38 20.16 6.81
N SER A 792 26.36 19.02 7.48
CA SER A 792 25.33 18.00 7.24
C SER A 792 23.99 18.52 7.74
N CYS A 793 23.01 18.55 6.86
CA CYS A 793 21.66 19.06 7.13
C CYS A 793 20.62 18.02 6.77
N VAL A 794 19.55 18.01 7.54
CA VAL A 794 18.29 17.36 7.17
C VAL A 794 17.28 18.47 6.89
N TYR A 795 16.47 18.29 5.86
CA TYR A 795 15.49 19.31 5.47
C TYR A 795 14.13 18.69 5.13
N VAL A 796 13.09 19.45 5.39
CA VAL A 796 11.71 19.15 5.00
C VAL A 796 11.25 20.21 4.02
N MET A 797 10.92 19.81 2.80
CA MET A 797 10.38 20.68 1.76
C MET A 797 8.85 20.61 1.75
N PHE A 798 8.24 21.79 1.82
CA PHE A 798 6.78 21.94 1.69
C PHE A 798 6.43 22.16 0.22
N ARG A 799 5.91 21.11 -0.39
CA ARG A 799 5.55 21.12 -1.80
C ARG A 799 4.20 21.82 -2.04
N PRO A 800 3.99 22.39 -3.24
CA PRO A 800 2.70 23.00 -3.61
C PRO A 800 1.50 22.03 -3.58
N ASP A 801 1.75 20.74 -3.82
CA ASP A 801 0.75 19.67 -3.75
C ASP A 801 0.39 19.23 -2.30
N LYS A 802 0.80 20.02 -1.31
CA LYS A 802 0.61 19.78 0.12
C LYS A 802 1.32 18.53 0.68
N LYS A 803 2.20 17.89 -0.09
CA LYS A 803 3.04 16.79 0.39
C LYS A 803 4.35 17.32 0.93
N LEU A 804 4.91 16.60 1.91
CA LEU A 804 6.23 16.86 2.45
C LEU A 804 7.26 15.98 1.73
N TYR A 805 8.41 16.56 1.43
CA TYR A 805 9.58 15.82 0.97
C TYR A 805 10.69 15.98 1.98
N ILE A 806 11.26 14.89 2.47
CA ILE A 806 12.32 14.89 3.48
C ILE A 806 13.61 14.44 2.79
N GLY A 807 14.71 15.10 3.10
CA GLY A 807 16.01 14.77 2.51
C GLY A 807 17.18 15.18 3.41
N GLU A 808 18.34 14.59 3.12
CA GLU A 808 19.61 14.95 3.75
C GLU A 808 20.59 15.51 2.71
N THR A 809 21.51 16.39 3.15
CA THR A 809 22.52 16.96 2.27
C THR A 809 23.66 17.60 3.05
N ASP A 810 24.87 17.62 2.48
CA ASP A 810 26.01 18.42 2.95
C ASP A 810 26.14 19.75 2.18
N ASP A 811 25.31 19.94 1.14
CA ASP A 811 25.18 21.19 0.37
C ASP A 811 23.70 21.61 0.28
N LEU A 812 23.23 22.28 1.31
CA LEU A 812 21.84 22.70 1.41
C LEU A 812 21.46 23.72 0.32
N ASP A 813 22.36 24.63 -0.02
CA ASP A 813 22.12 25.67 -1.03
C ASP A 813 21.96 25.07 -2.45
N GLY A 814 22.89 24.21 -2.85
CA GLY A 814 22.80 23.49 -4.12
C GLY A 814 21.56 22.62 -4.21
N ARG A 815 21.18 21.98 -3.10
CA ARG A 815 20.01 21.12 -3.04
C ARG A 815 18.69 21.90 -3.17
N ILE A 816 18.56 23.03 -2.46
CA ILE A 816 17.40 23.93 -2.54
C ILE A 816 17.25 24.48 -3.95
N ARG A 817 18.35 24.93 -4.58
CA ARG A 817 18.33 25.39 -5.97
C ARG A 817 17.86 24.29 -6.92
N SER A 818 18.39 23.08 -6.78
CA SER A 818 18.00 21.92 -7.59
C SER A 818 16.51 21.59 -7.46
N HIS A 819 15.93 21.70 -6.26
CA HIS A 819 14.51 21.51 -6.08
C HIS A 819 13.67 22.63 -6.70
N ARG A 820 14.08 23.88 -6.54
CA ARG A 820 13.38 25.05 -7.08
C ARG A 820 13.44 25.18 -8.62
N LEU A 821 14.41 24.53 -9.27
CA LEU A 821 14.49 24.44 -10.73
C LEU A 821 13.46 23.47 -11.35
N LYS A 822 12.83 22.62 -10.56
CA LYS A 822 11.78 21.71 -11.06
C LYS A 822 10.47 22.45 -11.27
N ASP A 823 9.74 22.09 -12.33
CA ASP A 823 8.47 22.70 -12.67
C ASP A 823 7.48 22.70 -11.50
N GLY A 824 6.91 23.86 -11.21
CA GLY A 824 5.96 24.07 -10.13
C GLY A 824 6.56 24.17 -8.73
N MET A 825 7.90 24.04 -8.54
CA MET A 825 8.56 24.06 -7.23
C MET A 825 9.27 25.38 -6.89
N GLN A 826 9.18 26.39 -7.75
CA GLN A 826 9.91 27.66 -7.60
C GLN A 826 9.63 28.37 -6.28
N ASN A 827 8.43 28.21 -5.72
CA ASN A 827 8.00 28.85 -4.47
C ASN A 827 7.93 27.85 -3.28
N ALA A 828 8.63 26.71 -3.37
CA ALA A 828 8.70 25.77 -2.24
C ALA A 828 9.46 26.41 -1.06
N SER A 829 8.90 26.26 0.14
CA SER A 829 9.53 26.62 1.41
C SER A 829 10.15 25.37 2.06
N PHE A 830 11.16 25.60 2.88
CA PHE A 830 11.93 24.53 3.51
C PHE A 830 12.04 24.76 5.02
N LEU A 831 12.12 23.67 5.74
CA LEU A 831 12.53 23.63 7.13
C LEU A 831 13.82 22.80 7.18
N TYR A 832 14.88 23.30 7.81
CA TYR A 832 16.12 22.52 7.91
C TYR A 832 16.71 22.59 9.31
N PHE A 833 17.59 21.64 9.61
CA PHE A 833 18.41 21.64 10.82
C PHE A 833 19.76 21.01 10.54
N LYS A 834 20.77 21.54 11.23
CA LYS A 834 22.13 21.03 11.15
C LYS A 834 22.32 19.87 12.11
N VAL A 835 23.05 18.86 11.65
CA VAL A 835 23.36 17.66 12.44
C VAL A 835 24.85 17.39 12.45
N PRO A 836 25.37 16.70 13.48
CA PRO A 836 26.81 16.51 13.65
C PRO A 836 27.52 15.69 12.55
N GLY A 837 26.80 14.98 11.71
CA GLY A 837 27.42 14.16 10.64
C GLY A 837 26.42 13.54 9.70
N LYS A 838 26.91 13.10 8.53
CA LYS A 838 26.11 12.52 7.44
C LYS A 838 25.40 11.23 7.85
N SER A 839 26.04 10.41 8.66
CA SER A 839 25.43 9.16 9.19
C SER A 839 24.20 9.47 10.04
N ILE A 840 24.29 10.49 10.91
CA ILE A 840 23.17 10.95 11.73
C ILE A 840 22.09 11.57 10.86
N ALA A 841 22.48 12.36 9.83
CA ALA A 841 21.54 12.97 8.90
C ALA A 841 20.66 11.90 8.21
N ARG A 842 21.26 10.83 7.72
CA ARG A 842 20.56 9.71 7.08
C ARG A 842 19.63 8.97 8.04
N GLN A 843 20.07 8.74 9.29
CA GLN A 843 19.22 8.10 10.30
C GLN A 843 17.99 8.96 10.62
N LEU A 844 18.17 10.26 10.76
CA LEU A 844 17.09 11.20 11.05
C LEU A 844 16.15 11.38 9.84
N GLU A 845 16.67 11.42 8.61
CA GLU A 845 15.85 11.42 7.40
C GLU A 845 14.89 10.23 7.36
N THR A 846 15.41 9.01 7.54
CA THR A 846 14.62 7.79 7.56
C THR A 846 13.61 7.78 8.70
N LEU A 847 14.01 8.19 9.89
CA LEU A 847 13.15 8.27 11.07
C LEU A 847 12.00 9.26 10.84
N LEU A 848 12.29 10.43 10.28
CA LEU A 848 11.30 11.46 9.99
C LEU A 848 10.30 11.00 8.92
N ILE A 849 10.76 10.35 7.84
CA ILE A 849 9.87 9.81 6.81
C ILE A 849 8.86 8.84 7.43
N ASN A 850 9.32 7.94 8.28
CA ASN A 850 8.47 6.93 8.90
C ASN A 850 7.53 7.53 9.97
N GLN A 851 8.04 8.40 10.84
CA GLN A 851 7.23 8.95 11.94
C GLN A 851 6.25 10.03 11.51
N LEU A 852 6.62 10.92 10.58
CA LEU A 852 5.67 11.90 10.04
C LEU A 852 4.54 11.22 9.27
N LEU A 853 4.84 10.13 8.56
CA LEU A 853 3.82 9.32 7.92
C LEU A 853 2.85 8.71 8.95
N SER A 854 3.37 8.16 10.04
CA SER A 854 2.54 7.55 11.11
C SER A 854 1.64 8.57 11.83
N GLN A 855 2.02 9.85 11.80
CA GLN A 855 1.22 10.95 12.34
C GLN A 855 0.26 11.59 11.33
N GLY A 856 0.13 11.00 10.13
CA GLY A 856 -0.84 11.41 9.12
C GLY A 856 -0.36 12.50 8.16
N PHE A 857 0.91 12.91 8.20
CA PHE A 857 1.44 13.86 7.22
C PHE A 857 1.66 13.19 5.86
N PRO A 858 1.24 13.80 4.75
CA PRO A 858 1.44 13.24 3.41
C PRO A 858 2.89 13.38 2.97
N ILE A 859 3.60 12.26 2.77
CA ILE A 859 5.01 12.23 2.38
C ILE A 859 5.16 11.90 0.89
N ALA A 860 6.05 12.61 0.19
CA ALA A 860 6.29 12.44 -1.23
C ALA A 860 7.31 11.34 -1.55
N ASN A 861 8.32 11.14 -0.71
CA ASN A 861 9.43 10.21 -0.92
C ASN A 861 9.39 8.99 0.03
N LEU A 862 8.26 8.33 0.11
CA LEU A 862 8.05 7.15 0.97
C LEU A 862 9.04 6.00 0.72
N ALA A 863 9.57 5.88 -0.49
CA ALA A 863 10.53 4.85 -0.83
C ALA A 863 11.86 5.00 -0.07
N ASP A 864 12.28 6.23 0.18
CA ASP A 864 13.56 6.54 0.84
C ASP A 864 13.55 6.14 2.33
N GLY A 865 12.38 6.16 2.98
CA GLY A 865 12.20 5.71 4.37
C GLY A 865 12.36 4.19 4.60
N LYS A 866 12.46 3.41 3.53
CA LYS A 866 12.59 1.93 3.60
C LYS A 866 14.05 1.44 3.53
N HIS A 867 15.00 2.31 3.29
CA HIS A 867 16.38 1.91 2.93
C HIS A 867 17.36 1.79 4.11
N GLN A 868 16.95 2.12 5.35
CA GLN A 868 17.88 2.20 6.48
C GLN A 868 17.33 1.53 7.75
N ASN A 869 16.90 0.28 7.66
CA ASN A 869 16.66 -0.52 8.85
C ASN A 869 17.99 -1.17 9.25
N PHE A 870 18.64 -0.67 10.30
CA PHE A 870 19.70 -1.36 10.99
C PHE A 870 19.01 -2.46 11.82
N GLY A 871 19.25 -3.73 11.49
CA GLY A 871 18.68 -4.85 12.25
C GLY A 871 18.99 -4.72 13.75
N THR A 872 18.06 -5.14 14.57
CA THR A 872 18.21 -5.12 16.02
C THR A 872 18.58 -6.52 16.51
N SER A 873 19.51 -6.59 17.49
CA SER A 873 19.85 -7.84 18.17
C SER A 873 18.70 -8.36 19.03
N ASN A 874 17.82 -7.46 19.47
CA ASN A 874 16.56 -7.76 20.16
C ASN A 874 15.41 -7.15 19.36
N LEU A 875 14.58 -7.99 18.76
CA LEU A 875 13.31 -7.55 18.19
C LEU A 875 12.48 -6.93 19.32
N SER A 876 12.34 -5.59 19.30
CA SER A 876 11.38 -4.93 20.15
C SER A 876 10.00 -5.19 19.54
N PHE A 877 9.25 -6.07 20.17
CA PHE A 877 7.87 -6.31 19.84
C PHE A 877 7.01 -5.22 20.48
N ASP A 878 7.06 -4.00 19.95
CA ASP A 878 6.04 -2.99 20.22
C ASP A 878 4.75 -3.47 19.56
N GLY A 879 4.12 -4.42 20.23
CA GLY A 879 2.97 -5.08 19.71
C GLY A 879 1.75 -4.16 19.66
N ILE A 880 0.99 -4.27 18.61
CA ILE A 880 -0.40 -3.88 18.64
C ILE A 880 -1.05 -4.78 19.69
N THR A 881 -1.29 -4.27 20.89
CA THR A 881 -2.11 -4.96 21.89
C THR A 881 -3.50 -5.09 21.28
N VAL A 882 -3.87 -6.30 20.92
CA VAL A 882 -5.25 -6.62 20.58
C VAL A 882 -6.01 -6.66 21.90
N ALA A 883 -6.45 -5.47 22.37
CA ALA A 883 -7.23 -5.33 23.59
C ALA A 883 -8.68 -5.77 23.40
#